data_fce2385f61fc98eb402127b55da4c892
#
_entry.id   fce2385f61fc98eb402127b55da4c892
#
_cell.length_a   1.000
_cell.length_b   1.000
_cell.length_c   1.000
_cell.angle_alpha   90.00
_cell.angle_beta   90.00
_cell.angle_gamma   90.00
#
_symmetry.space_group_name_H-M   'P 1'
#
loop_
_entity.id
_entity.type
_entity.pdbx_description
1 polymer ?
#
loop_
_entity_poly.entity_id
_entity_poly.type
_entity_poly.pdbx_seq_one_letter_code
_entity_poly.pdbx_strand_id
1 'polypeptide(L)'
;VINDSDSLNLKVIGDSQKSQRIEFKSDYSPWALLTSETGKSEWNFPISSSDQRRLFRVVESVRPRNFNHSSWKGNLDFPEEPFLSENLGESFEVVKWVKFTILMDDSNKVYFQDSRKYLFHYDFAKVRLKPFRGMTAEEFNDSTLYLGRQKGILGAVLVAPYSKEYAVQFIGQDPFPKEMTKFLFETVTDSINGVDEWDSYLMPVAAHASNVLEDQEYYNENNIALANPDRWSGQGGCYVPGWAMGRLKYIPSDEIDEAYLTGQLKPTDVLLTDFVPAEVPYVAGILTLTPTTPNSHVSILAQSYGIPFAYIKDPVGREKAMSLIESQILLRTSAGYWGSCSIETLDASSVEDQYLNEILELKKAPQLEVNAKATKGQIVINDLSKVWPIDSRFIGGKAANFGFLRRTIPDNSPQAIAFTFDLWDQFMNQPMGDITLGEEIDSRLQPFSSWPTDIAGLDKALRDIRNIIRKASDFSDEQKSTILEGLSQFSPTEKIRFRSSTNVEDTRYFVGAGLYDSFSGCILDDTDNDDTGPSHCDPDEADERGVFRAIRKVYASFYNLNAYLERIRHGVNESEVGMALLVHHSFPDEIELANGVATLSRGLSGRSVRVDISMVTQKGAVSVTNPEGGAIPEIVEAYLYRGTSNYEGVNLQQRSSLMLLGEDAVMDWQDD
;
A
#
# COMPACT_ATOMS: atom_id res chain seq x y z
N VAL A 1 46.74 18.82 -35.59
CA VAL A 1 45.82 17.77 -36.08
C VAL A 1 46.48 17.12 -37.27
N ILE A 2 46.76 15.83 -37.14
CA ILE A 2 47.31 15.01 -38.25
C ILE A 2 46.14 14.13 -38.68
N ASN A 3 45.76 14.17 -39.92
CA ASN A 3 44.67 13.39 -40.48
C ASN A 3 45.26 12.19 -41.24
N ASP A 4 45.24 11.02 -40.69
CA ASP A 4 45.32 9.75 -41.41
C ASP A 4 43.91 9.36 -41.83
N SER A 5 43.73 8.71 -42.96
CA SER A 5 42.46 8.54 -43.67
C SER A 5 41.29 7.98 -42.85
N ASP A 6 41.53 7.39 -41.67
CA ASP A 6 40.53 6.74 -40.86
C ASP A 6 40.56 7.13 -39.35
N SER A 7 41.45 8.05 -38.95
CA SER A 7 41.56 8.48 -37.55
C SER A 7 41.98 9.96 -37.40
N LEU A 8 41.44 10.60 -36.36
CA LEU A 8 41.82 11.95 -35.94
C LEU A 8 42.79 11.83 -34.75
N ASN A 9 44.01 12.28 -34.92
CA ASN A 9 45.00 12.40 -33.86
C ASN A 9 45.00 13.81 -33.28
N LEU A 10 44.64 13.94 -32.01
CA LEU A 10 44.67 15.20 -31.28
C LEU A 10 45.83 15.20 -30.29
N LYS A 11 46.77 16.14 -30.51
CA LYS A 11 47.86 16.38 -29.59
C LYS A 11 47.60 17.66 -28.80
N VAL A 12 47.58 17.52 -27.49
CA VAL A 12 47.39 18.64 -26.56
C VAL A 12 48.72 18.97 -25.91
N ILE A 13 49.14 20.23 -26.01
CA ILE A 13 50.30 20.74 -25.30
C ILE A 13 49.81 21.50 -24.08
N GLY A 14 50.01 20.93 -22.90
CA GLY A 14 49.54 21.52 -21.64
C GLY A 14 50.26 20.92 -20.41
N ASP A 15 49.83 21.30 -19.24
CA ASP A 15 50.40 20.84 -17.99
C ASP A 15 50.00 19.38 -17.73
N SER A 16 51.02 18.49 -17.63
CA SER A 16 50.82 17.04 -17.40
C SER A 16 50.22 16.70 -16.03
N GLN A 17 50.16 17.67 -15.12
CA GLN A 17 49.55 17.49 -13.77
C GLN A 17 48.05 17.82 -13.75
N LYS A 18 47.55 18.40 -14.85
CA LYS A 18 46.13 18.76 -14.94
C LYS A 18 45.35 17.72 -15.73
N SER A 19 44.12 17.53 -15.35
CA SER A 19 43.19 16.75 -16.14
C SER A 19 42.76 17.54 -17.37
N GLN A 20 42.88 16.91 -18.52
CA GLN A 20 42.50 17.49 -19.80
C GLN A 20 41.30 16.75 -20.33
N ARG A 21 40.23 17.47 -20.63
CA ARG A 21 39.07 16.90 -21.30
C ARG A 21 38.94 17.44 -22.72
N ILE A 22 38.64 16.54 -23.63
CA ILE A 22 38.35 16.89 -25.01
C ILE A 22 36.84 16.86 -25.17
N GLU A 23 36.30 18.01 -25.56
CA GLU A 23 34.88 18.14 -25.89
C GLU A 23 34.74 18.32 -27.40
N PHE A 24 33.66 17.81 -27.96
CA PHE A 24 33.34 18.00 -29.35
C PHE A 24 31.94 18.62 -29.50
N LYS A 25 31.74 19.29 -30.65
CA LYS A 25 30.47 19.88 -31.03
C LYS A 25 30.21 19.57 -32.49
N SER A 26 29.08 18.99 -32.82
CA SER A 26 28.52 18.97 -34.17
C SER A 26 27.65 20.19 -34.38
N ASP A 27 27.42 20.60 -35.65
CA ASP A 27 26.58 21.73 -36.00
C ASP A 27 25.25 21.67 -35.24
N TYR A 28 24.89 22.76 -34.57
CA TYR A 28 23.66 22.90 -33.77
C TYR A 28 23.55 22.11 -32.47
N SER A 29 24.58 21.38 -32.00
CA SER A 29 24.57 20.68 -30.72
C SER A 29 25.35 21.44 -29.63
N PRO A 30 25.03 21.25 -28.34
CA PRO A 30 25.89 21.71 -27.27
C PRO A 30 27.22 20.93 -27.27
N TRP A 31 28.25 21.48 -26.60
CA TRP A 31 29.51 20.78 -26.40
C TRP A 31 29.30 19.50 -25.64
N ALA A 32 29.79 18.39 -26.17
CA ALA A 32 29.72 17.07 -25.56
C ALA A 32 31.14 16.56 -25.23
N LEU A 33 31.29 15.86 -24.11
CA LEU A 33 32.55 15.26 -23.73
C LEU A 33 32.87 14.11 -24.68
N LEU A 34 34.09 14.10 -25.24
CA LEU A 34 34.61 13.01 -26.03
C LEU A 34 35.46 12.05 -25.17
N THR A 35 36.39 12.61 -24.41
CA THR A 35 37.25 11.86 -23.47
C THR A 35 37.91 12.80 -22.46
N SER A 36 38.46 12.22 -21.39
CA SER A 36 39.36 12.94 -20.50
C SER A 36 40.34 12.00 -19.82
N GLU A 37 41.55 12.44 -19.63
CA GLU A 37 42.60 11.73 -18.91
C GLU A 37 43.60 12.72 -18.32
N THR A 38 44.23 12.32 -17.21
CA THR A 38 45.30 13.09 -16.58
C THR A 38 46.64 12.64 -17.14
N GLY A 39 47.50 13.56 -17.51
CA GLY A 39 48.86 13.25 -17.97
C GLY A 39 48.98 12.72 -19.39
N LYS A 40 47.90 12.62 -20.14
CA LYS A 40 47.90 12.19 -21.54
C LYS A 40 47.96 13.40 -22.46
N SER A 41 48.80 13.38 -23.45
CA SER A 41 48.99 14.46 -24.40
C SER A 41 48.52 14.14 -25.82
N GLU A 42 48.24 12.88 -26.12
CA GLU A 42 47.82 12.46 -27.47
C GLU A 42 46.62 11.52 -27.40
N TRP A 43 45.64 11.74 -28.26
CA TRP A 43 44.44 10.92 -28.40
C TRP A 43 44.17 10.60 -29.86
N ASN A 44 43.81 9.35 -30.12
CA ASN A 44 43.40 8.88 -31.44
C ASN A 44 41.94 8.51 -31.44
N PHE A 45 41.15 9.09 -32.36
CA PHE A 45 39.75 8.83 -32.51
C PHE A 45 39.45 8.31 -33.91
N PRO A 46 38.70 7.19 -34.06
CA PRO A 46 38.22 6.77 -35.36
C PRO A 46 37.26 7.79 -35.95
N ILE A 47 37.42 8.11 -37.21
CA ILE A 47 36.55 9.04 -37.95
C ILE A 47 35.57 8.23 -38.78
N SER A 48 34.26 8.42 -38.56
CA SER A 48 33.24 7.87 -39.45
C SER A 48 32.99 8.79 -40.61
N SER A 49 32.79 8.25 -41.82
CA SER A 49 32.46 9.00 -43.04
C SER A 49 31.16 9.82 -42.94
N SER A 50 30.35 9.59 -41.93
CA SER A 50 29.15 10.38 -41.61
C SER A 50 29.43 11.66 -40.79
N ASP A 51 30.66 11.84 -40.30
CA ASP A 51 30.99 12.91 -39.36
C ASP A 51 31.55 14.15 -40.08
N GLN A 52 30.76 14.83 -40.90
CA GLN A 52 31.23 15.86 -41.80
C GLN A 52 31.65 17.20 -41.17
N ARG A 53 31.26 17.54 -39.94
CA ARG A 53 31.73 18.77 -39.24
C ARG A 53 31.70 18.61 -37.75
N ARG A 54 32.87 18.49 -37.12
CA ARG A 54 33.02 18.55 -35.67
C ARG A 54 34.03 19.59 -35.25
N LEU A 55 33.67 20.41 -34.28
CA LEU A 55 34.59 21.29 -33.58
C LEU A 55 35.04 20.57 -32.30
N PHE A 56 36.34 20.66 -32.05
CA PHE A 56 36.95 20.11 -30.84
C PHE A 56 37.51 21.24 -30.00
N ARG A 57 37.40 21.10 -28.68
CA ARG A 57 38.10 21.96 -27.72
C ARG A 57 38.71 21.15 -26.62
N VAL A 58 39.84 21.62 -26.10
CA VAL A 58 40.47 21.07 -24.91
C VAL A 58 40.15 22.00 -23.75
N VAL A 59 39.69 21.44 -22.67
CA VAL A 59 39.42 22.16 -21.43
C VAL A 59 40.32 21.58 -20.34
N GLU A 60 41.23 22.39 -19.80
CA GLU A 60 42.04 22.04 -18.65
C GLU A 60 41.24 22.22 -17.37
N SER A 61 41.29 21.24 -16.49
CA SER A 61 40.67 21.27 -15.16
C SER A 61 41.69 21.01 -14.08
N VAL A 62 41.62 21.78 -13.02
CA VAL A 62 42.48 21.64 -11.84
C VAL A 62 42.11 20.39 -10.98
N ARG A 63 40.95 19.81 -11.24
CA ARG A 63 40.48 18.58 -10.59
C ARG A 63 40.42 17.41 -11.57
N PRO A 64 41.19 16.34 -11.36
CA PRO A 64 41.40 15.26 -12.34
C PRO A 64 40.18 14.44 -12.70
N ARG A 65 39.05 14.51 -11.98
CA ARG A 65 37.96 13.52 -12.11
C ARG A 65 36.53 14.10 -12.23
N ASN A 66 36.35 15.41 -12.30
CA ASN A 66 35.01 16.00 -12.38
C ASN A 66 34.60 16.29 -13.81
N PHE A 67 33.91 15.35 -14.45
CA PHE A 67 33.22 15.54 -15.71
C PHE A 67 31.91 16.26 -15.48
N ASN A 68 31.96 17.56 -15.29
CA ASN A 68 30.76 18.34 -15.10
C ASN A 68 30.07 18.61 -16.44
N HIS A 69 29.41 17.60 -16.99
CA HIS A 69 28.31 17.87 -17.90
C HIS A 69 27.09 18.28 -17.04
N SER A 70 26.37 19.32 -17.44
CA SER A 70 25.19 19.83 -16.71
C SER A 70 24.04 18.82 -16.56
N SER A 71 24.18 17.58 -17.01
CA SER A 71 23.16 16.56 -17.04
C SER A 71 23.63 15.13 -16.74
N TRP A 72 24.92 14.88 -16.69
CA TRP A 72 25.48 13.58 -16.35
C TRP A 72 26.96 13.66 -15.97
N LYS A 73 27.46 12.67 -15.24
CA LYS A 73 28.86 12.50 -14.84
C LYS A 73 29.31 11.07 -15.10
N GLY A 74 30.62 10.87 -15.31
CA GLY A 74 31.25 9.55 -15.37
C GLY A 74 31.68 9.03 -14.01
N ASN A 75 31.81 9.91 -13.01
CA ASN A 75 32.16 9.56 -11.63
C ASN A 75 31.33 10.38 -10.65
N LEU A 76 31.08 9.81 -9.49
CA LEU A 76 30.45 10.50 -8.36
C LEU A 76 31.50 10.87 -7.30
N ASP A 77 31.31 11.96 -6.59
CA ASP A 77 32.18 12.43 -5.50
C ASP A 77 31.40 12.53 -4.20
N PHE A 78 31.43 11.48 -3.37
CA PHE A 78 30.74 11.45 -2.09
C PHE A 78 31.56 12.12 -0.99
N PRO A 79 30.89 12.66 0.06
CA PRO A 79 29.44 12.75 0.26
C PRO A 79 28.74 13.94 -0.42
N GLU A 80 29.49 14.85 -1.02
CA GLU A 80 28.98 16.14 -1.55
C GLU A 80 28.59 16.08 -3.04
N GLU A 81 27.94 15.01 -3.46
CA GLU A 81 27.56 14.85 -4.88
C GLU A 81 26.28 15.64 -5.20
N PRO A 82 26.35 16.68 -6.07
CA PRO A 82 25.20 17.53 -6.36
C PRO A 82 24.12 16.87 -7.24
N PHE A 83 24.39 15.70 -7.83
CA PHE A 83 23.43 14.98 -8.68
C PHE A 83 22.51 14.08 -7.89
N LEU A 84 22.78 13.90 -6.61
CA LEU A 84 21.91 13.13 -5.72
C LEU A 84 20.57 13.85 -5.55
N SER A 85 19.50 13.12 -5.75
CA SER A 85 18.16 13.54 -5.33
C SER A 85 17.99 13.26 -3.84
N GLU A 86 17.47 14.22 -3.13
CA GLU A 86 17.14 14.04 -1.71
C GLU A 86 15.70 13.57 -1.59
N ASN A 87 15.47 12.50 -0.84
CA ASN A 87 14.15 12.22 -0.31
C ASN A 87 13.87 13.27 0.78
N LEU A 88 12.94 14.17 0.52
CA LEU A 88 12.49 15.19 1.46
C LEU A 88 11.63 14.56 2.57
N GLY A 89 12.21 13.70 3.38
CA GLY A 89 11.61 13.16 4.58
C GLY A 89 12.45 13.55 5.80
N GLU A 90 11.81 13.93 6.88
CA GLU A 90 12.44 14.16 8.18
C GLU A 90 12.85 12.83 8.83
N SER A 91 13.64 12.00 8.16
CA SER A 91 14.25 10.82 8.77
C SER A 91 15.68 11.14 9.17
N PHE A 92 16.17 10.55 10.24
CA PHE A 92 17.55 10.69 10.71
C PHE A 92 18.56 10.26 9.64
N GLU A 93 18.15 9.43 8.68
CA GLU A 93 18.95 9.04 7.55
C GLU A 93 18.24 9.40 6.24
N VAL A 94 18.68 10.49 5.64
CA VAL A 94 18.21 10.90 4.32
C VAL A 94 18.90 10.02 3.31
N VAL A 95 18.22 9.00 2.80
CA VAL A 95 18.71 8.22 1.67
C VAL A 95 18.64 9.06 0.42
N LYS A 96 19.81 9.34 -0.15
CA LYS A 96 19.96 10.03 -1.44
C LYS A 96 20.08 9.00 -2.54
N TRP A 97 19.74 9.36 -3.75
CA TRP A 97 19.87 8.44 -4.88
C TRP A 97 20.28 9.16 -6.16
N VAL A 98 20.98 8.42 -7.01
CA VAL A 98 21.34 8.84 -8.37
C VAL A 98 21.17 7.69 -9.34
N LYS A 99 20.52 7.92 -10.46
CA LYS A 99 20.35 6.91 -11.53
C LYS A 99 21.55 6.89 -12.44
N PHE A 100 21.83 5.71 -13.02
CA PHE A 100 22.88 5.55 -14.00
C PHE A 100 22.46 4.65 -15.17
N THR A 101 23.18 4.81 -16.28
CA THR A 101 23.13 3.94 -17.45
C THR A 101 24.56 3.53 -17.81
N ILE A 102 24.81 2.23 -18.02
CA ILE A 102 26.07 1.72 -18.60
C ILE A 102 25.79 1.35 -20.04
N LEU A 103 26.51 1.92 -21.00
CA LEU A 103 26.37 1.56 -22.42
C LEU A 103 27.14 0.26 -22.72
N MET A 104 26.48 -0.68 -23.42
CA MET A 104 27.07 -1.98 -23.74
C MET A 104 28.18 -1.91 -24.81
N ASP A 105 28.23 -0.84 -25.59
CA ASP A 105 29.27 -0.57 -26.60
C ASP A 105 30.47 0.20 -26.04
N ASP A 106 30.33 0.79 -24.86
CA ASP A 106 31.34 1.60 -24.15
C ASP A 106 31.61 0.93 -22.80
N SER A 107 32.03 -0.35 -22.86
CA SER A 107 32.24 -1.20 -21.68
C SER A 107 33.07 -0.48 -20.63
N ASN A 108 32.61 -0.44 -19.41
CA ASN A 108 33.18 0.21 -18.24
C ASN A 108 32.86 1.72 -18.08
N LYS A 109 32.01 2.31 -18.89
CA LYS A 109 31.62 3.71 -18.70
C LYS A 109 30.22 3.86 -18.14
N VAL A 110 30.18 4.39 -16.93
CA VAL A 110 28.92 4.70 -16.23
C VAL A 110 28.50 6.13 -16.54
N TYR A 111 27.23 6.30 -16.86
CA TYR A 111 26.63 7.63 -17.07
C TYR A 111 25.66 7.91 -15.91
N PHE A 112 26.16 8.55 -14.86
CA PHE A 112 25.32 9.02 -13.75
C PHE A 112 24.53 10.25 -14.21
N GLN A 113 23.21 10.15 -14.24
CA GLN A 113 22.34 11.24 -14.66
C GLN A 113 22.05 12.20 -13.50
N ASP A 114 21.85 13.50 -13.79
CA ASP A 114 21.33 14.44 -12.79
C ASP A 114 19.88 14.06 -12.46
N SER A 115 19.69 13.33 -11.35
CA SER A 115 18.41 12.76 -10.95
C SER A 115 17.38 13.81 -10.52
N ARG A 116 17.81 15.03 -10.22
CA ARG A 116 16.91 16.17 -9.97
C ARG A 116 16.31 16.71 -11.26
N LYS A 117 17.01 16.50 -12.40
CA LYS A 117 16.61 17.00 -13.72
C LYS A 117 15.93 15.93 -14.57
N TYR A 118 16.39 14.69 -14.47
CA TYR A 118 15.88 13.54 -15.21
C TYR A 118 15.39 12.50 -14.23
N LEU A 119 14.09 12.46 -14.00
CA LEU A 119 13.48 11.50 -13.09
C LEU A 119 13.57 10.07 -13.64
N PHE A 120 13.41 9.90 -14.96
CA PHE A 120 13.43 8.59 -15.61
C PHE A 120 14.70 8.39 -16.45
N HIS A 121 15.19 7.15 -16.56
CA HIS A 121 16.32 6.79 -17.43
C HIS A 121 16.02 7.12 -18.87
N TYR A 122 14.81 6.85 -19.36
CA TYR A 122 14.39 7.15 -20.73
C TYR A 122 14.54 8.62 -21.07
N ASP A 123 14.08 9.53 -20.23
CA ASP A 123 14.16 10.97 -20.48
C ASP A 123 15.60 11.47 -20.58
N PHE A 124 16.50 10.89 -19.81
CA PHE A 124 17.92 11.15 -19.91
C PHE A 124 18.51 10.55 -21.20
N ALA A 125 18.26 9.25 -21.40
CA ALA A 125 18.89 8.47 -22.46
C ALA A 125 18.50 8.95 -23.86
N LYS A 126 17.21 9.20 -24.11
CA LYS A 126 16.72 9.69 -25.42
C LYS A 126 17.34 11.02 -25.86
N VAL A 127 17.76 11.85 -24.89
CA VAL A 127 18.35 13.17 -25.16
C VAL A 127 19.87 13.11 -25.18
N ARG A 128 20.48 12.31 -24.32
CA ARG A 128 21.91 12.36 -24.02
C ARG A 128 22.73 11.18 -24.55
N LEU A 129 22.13 10.01 -24.65
CA LEU A 129 22.85 8.82 -25.06
C LEU A 129 22.54 8.45 -26.53
N LYS A 130 23.60 8.37 -27.34
CA LYS A 130 23.47 8.19 -28.81
C LYS A 130 22.64 6.95 -29.20
N PRO A 131 22.81 5.76 -28.54
CA PRO A 131 22.06 4.57 -28.93
C PRO A 131 20.53 4.68 -28.77
N PHE A 132 20.03 5.61 -27.97
CA PHE A 132 18.63 5.73 -27.59
C PHE A 132 17.94 6.98 -28.21
N ARG A 133 18.66 7.75 -29.00
CA ARG A 133 18.08 8.94 -29.65
C ARG A 133 17.00 8.55 -30.65
N GLY A 134 15.81 9.15 -30.50
CA GLY A 134 14.68 8.93 -31.41
C GLY A 134 13.91 7.64 -31.13
N MET A 135 14.24 6.88 -30.09
CA MET A 135 13.47 5.74 -29.65
C MET A 135 12.21 6.19 -28.90
N THR A 136 11.15 5.43 -29.06
CA THR A 136 9.99 5.46 -28.17
C THR A 136 10.34 4.87 -26.80
N ALA A 137 9.48 5.03 -25.82
CA ALA A 137 9.68 4.42 -24.50
C ALA A 137 9.71 2.88 -24.58
N GLU A 138 8.86 2.27 -25.40
CA GLU A 138 8.81 0.85 -25.67
C GLU A 138 10.12 0.34 -26.27
N GLU A 139 10.60 0.94 -27.35
CA GLU A 139 11.89 0.58 -27.98
C GLU A 139 13.08 0.75 -27.01
N PHE A 140 12.99 1.73 -26.10
CA PHE A 140 13.99 1.91 -25.04
C PHE A 140 13.92 0.77 -24.04
N ASN A 141 12.73 0.41 -23.57
CA ASN A 141 12.52 -0.69 -22.62
C ASN A 141 13.00 -2.01 -23.24
N ASP A 142 12.63 -2.31 -24.48
CA ASP A 142 13.09 -3.51 -25.21
C ASP A 142 14.60 -3.58 -25.32
N SER A 143 15.28 -2.44 -25.47
CA SER A 143 16.72 -2.36 -25.63
C SER A 143 17.50 -2.18 -24.33
N THR A 144 16.83 -2.22 -23.16
CA THR A 144 17.49 -2.04 -21.86
C THR A 144 17.08 -3.06 -20.81
N LEU A 145 15.84 -3.57 -20.84
CA LEU A 145 15.32 -4.39 -19.75
C LEU A 145 15.51 -5.90 -19.94
N TYR A 146 15.67 -6.38 -21.20
CA TYR A 146 15.73 -7.81 -21.49
C TYR A 146 17.14 -8.27 -21.83
N LEU A 147 17.57 -9.38 -21.21
CA LEU A 147 18.90 -9.95 -21.41
C LEU A 147 19.13 -10.34 -22.88
N GLY A 148 20.31 -10.02 -23.40
CA GLY A 148 20.72 -10.32 -24.78
C GLY A 148 20.26 -9.31 -25.85
N ARG A 149 19.38 -8.36 -25.52
CA ARG A 149 18.96 -7.26 -26.39
C ARG A 149 19.50 -5.90 -25.96
N GLN A 150 20.17 -5.85 -24.83
CA GLN A 150 20.56 -4.62 -24.14
C GLN A 150 21.56 -3.82 -24.91
N LYS A 151 21.24 -2.56 -25.17
CA LYS A 151 22.17 -1.50 -25.61
C LYS A 151 22.72 -0.72 -24.42
N GLY A 152 22.08 -0.84 -23.26
CA GLY A 152 22.54 -0.28 -22.00
C GLY A 152 21.92 -0.99 -20.80
N ILE A 153 22.65 -0.96 -19.70
CA ILE A 153 22.22 -1.46 -18.38
C ILE A 153 21.77 -0.28 -17.54
N LEU A 154 20.60 -0.39 -16.94
CA LEU A 154 20.02 0.63 -16.09
C LEU A 154 20.25 0.30 -14.61
N GLY A 155 20.39 1.33 -13.79
CA GLY A 155 20.51 1.13 -12.36
C GLY A 155 20.42 2.43 -11.56
N ALA A 156 20.56 2.28 -10.25
CA ALA A 156 20.63 3.38 -9.31
C ALA A 156 21.67 3.13 -8.24
N VAL A 157 22.31 4.17 -7.74
CA VAL A 157 23.09 4.16 -6.50
C VAL A 157 22.27 4.84 -5.44
N LEU A 158 22.03 4.14 -4.35
CA LEU A 158 21.41 4.64 -3.12
C LEU A 158 22.52 4.97 -2.14
N VAL A 159 22.39 6.07 -1.42
CA VAL A 159 23.45 6.61 -0.57
C VAL A 159 22.86 6.97 0.78
N ALA A 160 23.41 6.42 1.83
CA ALA A 160 23.10 6.67 3.23
C ALA A 160 24.29 7.40 3.90
N PRO A 161 24.37 8.75 3.81
CA PRO A 161 25.58 9.50 4.17
C PRO A 161 25.95 9.41 5.64
N TYR A 162 24.94 9.31 6.53
CA TYR A 162 25.21 9.26 7.98
C TYR A 162 25.77 7.91 8.42
N SER A 163 25.29 6.82 7.83
CA SER A 163 25.84 5.48 8.05
C SER A 163 27.15 5.25 7.32
N LYS A 164 27.54 6.14 6.41
CA LYS A 164 28.64 5.92 5.47
C LYS A 164 28.46 4.64 4.67
N GLU A 165 27.26 4.45 4.11
CA GLU A 165 26.90 3.28 3.33
C GLU A 165 26.34 3.69 1.98
N TYR A 166 26.50 2.84 0.97
CA TYR A 166 25.80 2.98 -0.30
C TYR A 166 25.49 1.61 -0.93
N ALA A 167 24.50 1.57 -1.80
CA ALA A 167 24.16 0.37 -2.54
C ALA A 167 23.97 0.63 -4.03
N VAL A 168 24.26 -0.39 -4.81
CA VAL A 168 24.04 -0.44 -6.25
C VAL A 168 22.85 -1.34 -6.53
N GLN A 169 21.88 -0.83 -7.27
CA GLN A 169 20.72 -1.56 -7.79
C GLN A 169 20.80 -1.63 -9.31
N PHE A 170 20.47 -2.79 -9.88
CA PHE A 170 20.27 -2.96 -11.31
C PHE A 170 18.81 -3.16 -11.64
N ILE A 171 18.37 -2.60 -12.77
CA ILE A 171 17.00 -2.65 -13.25
C ILE A 171 16.97 -3.50 -14.53
N GLY A 172 16.11 -4.50 -14.56
CA GLY A 172 15.91 -5.40 -15.70
C GLY A 172 14.74 -6.32 -15.45
N GLN A 173 14.19 -6.90 -16.51
CA GLN A 173 13.14 -7.91 -16.45
C GLN A 173 13.74 -9.32 -16.32
N ASP A 174 14.88 -9.54 -16.95
CA ASP A 174 15.60 -10.80 -16.83
C ASP A 174 16.73 -10.67 -15.79
N PRO A 175 16.94 -11.67 -14.93
CA PRO A 175 18.05 -11.68 -14.00
C PRO A 175 19.40 -11.78 -14.73
N PHE A 176 20.37 -11.01 -14.28
CA PHE A 176 21.72 -11.09 -14.83
C PHE A 176 22.48 -12.31 -14.28
N PRO A 177 23.33 -12.98 -15.10
CA PRO A 177 24.27 -13.96 -14.58
C PRO A 177 25.17 -13.36 -13.49
N LYS A 178 25.53 -14.15 -12.49
CA LYS A 178 26.31 -13.68 -11.31
C LYS A 178 27.64 -13.03 -11.69
N GLU A 179 28.32 -13.55 -12.69
CA GLU A 179 29.59 -12.98 -13.18
C GLU A 179 29.37 -11.60 -13.82
N MET A 180 28.28 -11.45 -14.56
CA MET A 180 27.88 -10.16 -15.13
C MET A 180 27.50 -9.17 -14.03
N THR A 181 26.71 -9.59 -13.06
CA THR A 181 26.30 -8.76 -11.92
C THR A 181 27.52 -8.28 -11.12
N LYS A 182 28.49 -9.18 -10.85
CA LYS A 182 29.76 -8.83 -10.20
C LYS A 182 30.52 -7.78 -11.00
N PHE A 183 30.73 -8.02 -12.30
CA PHE A 183 31.44 -7.08 -13.18
C PHE A 183 30.77 -5.70 -13.20
N LEU A 184 29.45 -5.66 -13.34
CA LEU A 184 28.70 -4.40 -13.35
C LEU A 184 28.75 -3.69 -11.99
N PHE A 185 28.67 -4.43 -10.89
CA PHE A 185 28.80 -3.88 -9.55
C PHE A 185 30.17 -3.22 -9.33
N GLU A 186 31.25 -3.93 -9.66
CA GLU A 186 32.64 -3.40 -9.58
C GLU A 186 32.79 -2.16 -10.49
N THR A 187 32.25 -2.20 -11.71
CA THR A 187 32.29 -1.06 -12.65
C THR A 187 31.64 0.19 -12.05
N VAL A 188 30.51 0.05 -11.36
CA VAL A 188 29.82 1.18 -10.72
C VAL A 188 30.58 1.67 -9.50
N THR A 189 31.02 0.75 -8.62
CA THR A 189 31.72 1.10 -7.38
C THR A 189 33.06 1.78 -7.66
N ASP A 190 33.82 1.33 -8.68
CA ASP A 190 35.06 1.94 -9.14
C ASP A 190 34.85 3.37 -9.70
N SER A 191 33.61 3.70 -10.03
CA SER A 191 33.24 5.04 -10.54
C SER A 191 32.80 5.99 -9.42
N ILE A 192 32.91 5.57 -8.15
CA ILE A 192 32.53 6.38 -6.98
C ILE A 192 33.79 6.73 -6.17
N ASN A 193 34.00 8.02 -5.93
CA ASN A 193 35.13 8.53 -5.17
C ASN A 193 34.70 8.98 -3.76
N GLY A 194 35.67 9.04 -2.84
CA GLY A 194 35.44 9.55 -1.49
C GLY A 194 34.75 8.56 -0.56
N VAL A 195 34.83 7.26 -0.89
CA VAL A 195 34.15 6.16 -0.17
C VAL A 195 35.12 5.16 0.45
N ASP A 196 36.37 5.54 0.67
CA ASP A 196 37.42 4.64 1.20
C ASP A 196 37.08 4.02 2.58
N GLU A 197 36.21 4.68 3.36
CA GLU A 197 35.74 4.23 4.66
C GLU A 197 34.24 3.88 4.65
N TRP A 198 33.64 3.63 3.49
CA TRP A 198 32.23 3.36 3.34
C TRP A 198 31.97 1.91 3.00
N ASP A 199 30.89 1.37 3.53
CA ASP A 199 30.41 0.05 3.14
C ASP A 199 29.58 0.11 1.86
N SER A 200 29.87 -0.81 0.93
CA SER A 200 29.15 -0.95 -0.33
C SER A 200 28.33 -2.22 -0.38
N TYR A 201 27.14 -2.14 -0.95
CA TYR A 201 26.21 -3.25 -1.03
C TYR A 201 25.68 -3.44 -2.46
N LEU A 202 25.59 -4.69 -2.89
CA LEU A 202 24.68 -5.05 -3.98
C LEU A 202 23.29 -5.21 -3.39
N MET A 203 22.32 -4.44 -3.89
CA MET A 203 20.95 -4.44 -3.41
C MET A 203 20.01 -4.91 -4.54
N PRO A 204 19.76 -6.21 -4.66
CA PRO A 204 18.95 -6.74 -5.75
C PRO A 204 17.49 -6.35 -5.61
N VAL A 205 16.88 -6.01 -6.74
CA VAL A 205 15.46 -5.62 -6.83
C VAL A 205 14.77 -6.37 -7.97
N ALA A 206 13.47 -6.52 -7.89
CA ALA A 206 12.64 -7.16 -8.92
C ALA A 206 13.20 -8.53 -9.38
N ALA A 207 13.36 -8.73 -10.69
CA ALA A 207 13.80 -10.00 -11.27
C ALA A 207 15.18 -10.48 -10.79
N HIS A 208 16.04 -9.57 -10.31
CA HIS A 208 17.38 -9.94 -9.83
C HIS A 208 17.37 -10.51 -8.41
N ALA A 209 16.32 -10.34 -7.62
CA ALA A 209 16.33 -10.64 -6.19
C ALA A 209 16.50 -12.14 -5.91
N SER A 210 15.73 -13.01 -6.57
CA SER A 210 15.79 -14.46 -6.36
C SER A 210 17.17 -15.04 -6.72
N ASN A 211 17.69 -14.70 -7.90
CA ASN A 211 18.97 -15.24 -8.39
C ASN A 211 20.16 -14.77 -7.53
N VAL A 212 20.15 -13.51 -7.08
CA VAL A 212 21.23 -13.00 -6.22
C VAL A 212 21.19 -13.68 -4.86
N LEU A 213 20.00 -13.97 -4.31
CA LEU A 213 19.87 -14.70 -3.05
C LEU A 213 20.27 -16.18 -3.18
N GLU A 214 19.96 -16.82 -4.31
CA GLU A 214 20.42 -18.19 -4.59
C GLU A 214 21.94 -18.29 -4.71
N ASP A 215 22.59 -17.27 -5.29
CA ASP A 215 24.04 -17.18 -5.47
C ASP A 215 24.75 -16.44 -4.33
N GLN A 216 24.15 -16.31 -3.15
CA GLN A 216 24.71 -15.54 -2.01
C GLN A 216 26.13 -15.95 -1.63
N GLU A 217 26.45 -17.23 -1.67
CA GLU A 217 27.79 -17.75 -1.37
C GLU A 217 28.84 -17.21 -2.36
N TYR A 218 28.50 -17.16 -3.64
CA TYR A 218 29.38 -16.58 -4.68
C TYR A 218 29.70 -15.11 -4.41
N TYR A 219 28.69 -14.29 -4.02
CA TYR A 219 28.93 -12.88 -3.72
C TYR A 219 29.76 -12.69 -2.46
N ASN A 220 29.54 -13.48 -1.43
CA ASN A 220 30.34 -13.46 -0.20
C ASN A 220 31.81 -13.83 -0.48
N GLU A 221 32.08 -14.86 -1.28
CA GLU A 221 33.43 -15.26 -1.69
C GLU A 221 34.15 -14.18 -2.51
N ASN A 222 33.41 -13.33 -3.20
CA ASN A 222 33.95 -12.21 -3.97
C ASN A 222 33.92 -10.87 -3.20
N ASN A 223 33.71 -10.88 -1.89
CA ASN A 223 33.63 -9.69 -1.02
C ASN A 223 32.55 -8.67 -1.44
N ILE A 224 31.45 -9.13 -2.02
CA ILE A 224 30.28 -8.30 -2.35
C ILE A 224 29.23 -8.52 -1.28
N ALA A 225 29.05 -7.54 -0.42
CA ALA A 225 28.00 -7.57 0.59
C ALA A 225 26.63 -7.37 -0.05
N LEU A 226 25.64 -8.16 0.38
CA LEU A 226 24.25 -8.03 -0.06
C LEU A 226 23.44 -7.20 0.93
N ALA A 227 22.58 -6.34 0.44
CA ALA A 227 21.61 -5.63 1.25
C ALA A 227 20.18 -5.87 0.75
N ASN A 228 19.24 -5.91 1.69
CA ASN A 228 17.83 -5.91 1.37
C ASN A 228 17.43 -4.50 0.88
N PRO A 229 16.56 -4.35 -0.12
CA PRO A 229 15.98 -3.05 -0.55
C PRO A 229 15.45 -2.18 0.59
N ASP A 230 15.14 -2.81 1.67
CA ASP A 230 14.67 -2.16 2.87
C ASP A 230 15.77 -1.59 3.80
N ARG A 231 17.06 -1.81 3.55
CA ARG A 231 18.13 -1.47 4.49
C ARG A 231 18.07 -0.03 5.00
N TRP A 232 17.72 0.92 4.13
CA TRP A 232 17.62 2.33 4.46
C TRP A 232 16.25 2.96 4.14
N SER A 233 15.23 2.17 3.84
CA SER A 233 13.90 2.68 3.65
C SER A 233 13.32 3.10 4.98
N GLY A 234 13.54 4.34 5.36
CA GLY A 234 12.94 5.01 6.50
C GLY A 234 13.04 4.28 7.84
N GLN A 235 12.55 4.90 8.89
CA GLN A 235 12.38 4.26 10.21
C GLN A 235 11.36 3.10 10.18
N GLY A 236 10.63 2.94 9.08
CA GLY A 236 9.59 1.94 8.89
C GLY A 236 8.54 2.34 7.86
N GLY A 237 7.36 1.75 7.96
CA GLY A 237 6.17 2.11 7.18
C GLY A 237 5.18 2.90 8.01
N CYS A 238 4.71 4.04 7.52
CA CYS A 238 3.64 4.81 8.15
C CYS A 238 2.33 4.51 7.41
N TYR A 239 1.50 3.67 8.00
CA TYR A 239 0.21 3.31 7.41
C TYR A 239 -0.87 4.34 7.72
N VAL A 240 -0.88 4.85 8.95
CA VAL A 240 -1.76 5.93 9.39
C VAL A 240 -0.93 6.98 10.12
N PRO A 241 -0.77 8.18 9.54
CA PRO A 241 -0.09 9.28 10.20
C PRO A 241 -0.95 9.84 11.33
N GLY A 242 -0.29 10.33 12.39
CA GLY A 242 -0.99 10.93 13.52
C GLY A 242 -0.15 10.90 14.78
N TRP A 243 -0.80 11.15 15.91
CA TRP A 243 -0.18 11.06 17.21
C TRP A 243 -1.09 10.36 18.22
N ALA A 244 -0.50 9.74 19.21
CA ALA A 244 -1.20 9.14 20.33
C ALA A 244 -0.41 9.36 21.63
N MET A 245 -1.10 9.36 22.74
CA MET A 245 -0.51 9.34 24.06
C MET A 245 -1.14 8.20 24.85
N GLY A 246 -0.31 7.35 25.45
CA GLY A 246 -0.76 6.19 26.20
C GLY A 246 0.42 5.40 26.76
N ARG A 247 0.11 4.40 27.57
CA ARG A 247 1.12 3.45 28.05
C ARG A 247 1.52 2.50 26.93
N LEU A 248 2.80 2.35 26.68
CA LEU A 248 3.30 1.42 25.67
C LEU A 248 3.23 -0.01 26.20
N LYS A 249 2.46 -0.86 25.56
CA LYS A 249 2.28 -2.27 25.89
C LYS A 249 2.82 -3.15 24.78
N TYR A 250 3.76 -4.04 25.09
CA TYR A 250 4.14 -5.10 24.17
C TYR A 250 3.26 -6.31 24.42
N ILE A 251 2.51 -6.70 23.38
CA ILE A 251 1.62 -7.86 23.38
C ILE A 251 1.91 -8.66 22.10
N PRO A 252 2.27 -9.95 22.18
CA PRO A 252 2.36 -10.83 21.03
C PRO A 252 1.04 -10.86 20.26
N SER A 253 1.12 -11.00 18.94
CA SER A 253 -0.05 -10.90 18.06
C SER A 253 -1.15 -11.93 18.34
N ASP A 254 -0.80 -13.11 18.80
CA ASP A 254 -1.71 -14.19 19.17
C ASP A 254 -2.35 -14.02 20.57
N GLU A 255 -1.84 -13.09 21.37
CA GLU A 255 -2.33 -12.81 22.73
C GLU A 255 -3.17 -11.51 22.82
N ILE A 256 -3.30 -10.75 21.73
CA ILE A 256 -3.92 -9.40 21.74
C ILE A 256 -5.37 -9.47 22.25
N ASP A 257 -6.17 -10.41 21.75
CA ASP A 257 -7.58 -10.52 22.13
C ASP A 257 -7.73 -10.88 23.60
N GLU A 258 -6.94 -11.82 24.11
CA GLU A 258 -6.97 -12.20 25.51
C GLU A 258 -6.50 -11.06 26.42
N ALA A 259 -5.41 -10.37 26.04
CA ALA A 259 -4.89 -9.21 26.77
C ALA A 259 -5.91 -8.07 26.85
N TYR A 260 -6.69 -7.86 25.77
CA TYR A 260 -7.73 -6.84 25.74
C TYR A 260 -8.93 -7.20 26.61
N LEU A 261 -9.37 -8.47 26.57
CA LEU A 261 -10.48 -8.98 27.37
C LEU A 261 -10.15 -9.06 28.86
N THR A 262 -8.90 -9.31 29.22
CA THR A 262 -8.45 -9.35 30.62
C THR A 262 -8.07 -7.97 31.17
N GLY A 263 -8.08 -6.91 30.34
CA GLY A 263 -7.72 -5.55 30.73
C GLY A 263 -6.20 -5.30 30.86
N GLN A 264 -5.39 -6.25 30.40
CA GLN A 264 -3.92 -6.06 30.28
C GLN A 264 -3.59 -5.04 29.20
N LEU A 265 -4.33 -5.07 28.10
CA LEU A 265 -4.33 -4.04 27.05
C LEU A 265 -5.62 -3.22 27.12
N LYS A 266 -5.52 -1.91 27.11
CA LYS A 266 -6.66 -0.99 27.28
C LYS A 266 -6.84 -0.11 26.05
N PRO A 267 -8.04 0.45 25.82
CA PRO A 267 -8.29 1.43 24.75
C PRO A 267 -7.37 2.67 24.78
N THR A 268 -6.81 2.98 25.94
CA THR A 268 -5.91 4.13 26.16
C THR A 268 -4.43 3.79 26.00
N ASP A 269 -4.09 2.54 25.71
CA ASP A 269 -2.70 2.10 25.57
C ASP A 269 -2.22 2.20 24.11
N VAL A 270 -0.92 2.33 23.94
CA VAL A 270 -0.25 2.17 22.64
C VAL A 270 0.24 0.73 22.55
N LEU A 271 -0.27 -0.01 21.56
CA LEU A 271 0.12 -1.39 21.30
C LEU A 271 1.44 -1.45 20.53
N LEU A 272 2.40 -2.21 21.01
CA LEU A 272 3.54 -2.71 20.26
C LEU A 272 3.39 -4.22 20.10
N THR A 273 3.47 -4.73 18.87
CA THR A 273 3.29 -6.15 18.57
C THR A 273 4.31 -6.67 17.55
N ASP A 274 4.56 -7.96 17.57
CA ASP A 274 5.51 -8.62 16.65
C ASP A 274 4.95 -8.74 15.22
N PHE A 275 3.69 -9.14 15.05
CA PHE A 275 2.99 -9.27 13.78
C PHE A 275 1.71 -8.45 13.75
N VAL A 276 1.17 -8.25 12.56
CA VAL A 276 -0.13 -7.60 12.38
C VAL A 276 -1.20 -8.68 12.30
N PRO A 277 -2.06 -8.82 13.30
CA PRO A 277 -3.17 -9.77 13.24
C PRO A 277 -4.23 -9.31 12.24
N ALA A 278 -5.18 -10.19 11.92
CA ALA A 278 -6.30 -9.87 11.03
C ALA A 278 -7.17 -8.72 11.57
N GLU A 279 -7.33 -8.67 12.88
CA GLU A 279 -8.07 -7.64 13.59
C GLU A 279 -7.27 -7.17 14.81
N VAL A 280 -7.42 -5.88 15.12
CA VAL A 280 -6.86 -5.27 16.33
C VAL A 280 -8.01 -4.55 17.03
N PRO A 281 -8.19 -4.75 18.35
CA PRO A 281 -9.15 -4.00 19.12
C PRO A 281 -8.79 -2.51 19.14
N TYR A 282 -9.73 -1.65 19.52
CA TYR A 282 -9.46 -0.23 19.65
C TYR A 282 -8.38 0.04 20.71
N VAL A 283 -7.30 0.71 20.30
CA VAL A 283 -6.20 1.17 21.14
C VAL A 283 -5.81 2.59 20.76
N ALA A 284 -5.01 3.28 21.56
CA ALA A 284 -4.63 4.67 21.28
C ALA A 284 -3.67 4.79 20.08
N GLY A 285 -2.81 3.81 19.84
CA GLY A 285 -1.85 3.77 18.73
C GLY A 285 -1.33 2.37 18.52
N ILE A 286 -0.82 2.07 17.32
CA ILE A 286 -0.30 0.76 16.94
C ILE A 286 1.11 0.91 16.38
N LEU A 287 2.03 0.12 16.94
CA LEU A 287 3.38 -0.09 16.43
C LEU A 287 3.59 -1.59 16.18
N THR A 288 4.12 -1.93 15.03
CA THR A 288 4.43 -3.33 14.68
C THR A 288 5.90 -3.50 14.32
N LEU A 289 6.43 -4.70 14.58
CA LEU A 289 7.80 -5.07 14.23
C LEU A 289 7.90 -5.79 12.87
N THR A 290 6.76 -6.04 12.22
CA THR A 290 6.68 -6.58 10.86
C THR A 290 5.86 -5.66 9.96
N PRO A 291 6.16 -5.59 8.66
CA PRO A 291 5.40 -4.77 7.72
C PRO A 291 4.01 -5.36 7.43
N THR A 292 3.09 -4.49 7.04
CA THR A 292 1.79 -4.83 6.46
C THR A 292 1.53 -3.98 5.22
N THR A 293 0.31 -4.01 4.68
CA THR A 293 -0.06 -3.16 3.55
C THR A 293 -0.91 -1.97 3.99
N PRO A 294 -0.86 -0.84 3.26
CA PRO A 294 -1.70 0.33 3.55
C PRO A 294 -3.20 0.03 3.54
N ASN A 295 -3.62 -0.99 2.78
CA ASN A 295 -5.02 -1.40 2.65
C ASN A 295 -5.34 -2.69 3.42
N SER A 296 -4.49 -3.10 4.37
CA SER A 296 -4.84 -4.19 5.28
C SER A 296 -6.04 -3.81 6.16
N HIS A 297 -6.77 -4.80 6.66
CA HIS A 297 -7.91 -4.57 7.58
C HIS A 297 -7.50 -3.68 8.75
N VAL A 298 -6.36 -3.95 9.38
CA VAL A 298 -5.85 -3.15 10.50
C VAL A 298 -5.53 -1.73 10.08
N SER A 299 -4.92 -1.52 8.90
CA SER A 299 -4.64 -0.17 8.40
C SER A 299 -5.92 0.62 8.13
N ILE A 300 -6.94 -0.02 7.54
CA ILE A 300 -8.24 0.60 7.27
C ILE A 300 -8.97 0.93 8.59
N LEU A 301 -8.97 0.01 9.56
CA LEU A 301 -9.55 0.23 10.87
C LEU A 301 -8.81 1.34 11.63
N ALA A 302 -7.49 1.33 11.65
CA ALA A 302 -6.68 2.35 12.30
C ALA A 302 -6.95 3.74 11.69
N GLN A 303 -7.08 3.82 10.36
CA GLN A 303 -7.46 5.05 9.67
C GLN A 303 -8.86 5.52 10.05
N SER A 304 -9.83 4.60 10.10
CA SER A 304 -11.20 4.88 10.53
C SER A 304 -11.25 5.41 11.96
N TYR A 305 -10.48 4.79 12.85
CA TYR A 305 -10.40 5.17 14.25
C TYR A 305 -9.59 6.44 14.52
N GLY A 306 -8.84 6.94 13.53
CA GLY A 306 -7.90 8.04 13.72
C GLY A 306 -6.70 7.66 14.61
N ILE A 307 -6.33 6.39 14.60
CA ILE A 307 -5.24 5.80 15.39
C ILE A 307 -3.96 5.83 14.57
N PRO A 308 -2.85 6.40 15.07
CA PRO A 308 -1.56 6.29 14.39
C PRO A 308 -1.13 4.83 14.31
N PHE A 309 -0.76 4.39 13.10
CA PHE A 309 -0.28 3.05 12.86
C PHE A 309 1.00 3.07 12.03
N ALA A 310 2.05 2.45 12.56
CA ALA A 310 3.35 2.39 11.89
C ALA A 310 4.08 1.08 12.16
N TYR A 311 4.93 0.71 11.22
CA TYR A 311 5.88 -0.38 11.31
C TYR A 311 7.28 0.18 11.62
N ILE A 312 7.86 -0.25 12.74
CA ILE A 312 9.22 0.12 13.11
C ILE A 312 10.21 -0.87 12.48
N LYS A 313 10.97 -0.40 11.53
CA LYS A 313 11.98 -1.19 10.86
C LYS A 313 13.36 -1.01 11.46
N ASP A 314 13.70 0.25 11.73
CA ASP A 314 14.99 0.68 12.25
C ASP A 314 15.33 -0.01 13.58
N PRO A 315 16.50 -0.70 13.70
CA PRO A 315 16.90 -1.36 14.94
C PRO A 315 17.01 -0.43 16.14
N VAL A 316 17.46 0.81 15.93
CA VAL A 316 17.60 1.82 17.02
C VAL A 316 16.21 2.24 17.51
N GLY A 317 15.28 2.47 16.57
CA GLY A 317 13.89 2.77 16.91
C GLY A 317 13.20 1.60 17.63
N ARG A 318 13.48 0.36 17.23
CA ARG A 318 13.00 -0.85 17.94
C ARG A 318 13.54 -0.94 19.36
N GLU A 319 14.84 -0.80 19.53
CA GLU A 319 15.48 -0.82 20.86
C GLU A 319 14.92 0.27 21.75
N LYS A 320 14.74 1.48 21.23
CA LYS A 320 14.12 2.59 21.94
C LYS A 320 12.67 2.28 22.33
N ALA A 321 11.85 1.78 21.41
CA ALA A 321 10.47 1.40 21.73
C ALA A 321 10.43 0.31 22.80
N MET A 322 11.28 -0.73 22.69
CA MET A 322 11.36 -1.81 23.67
C MET A 322 11.78 -1.30 25.05
N SER A 323 12.68 -0.30 25.12
CA SER A 323 13.09 0.31 26.40
C SER A 323 12.00 1.13 27.08
N LEU A 324 10.96 1.54 26.35
CA LEU A 324 9.83 2.34 26.83
C LEU A 324 8.59 1.50 27.17
N ILE A 325 8.68 0.17 27.08
CA ILE A 325 7.56 -0.71 27.47
C ILE A 325 7.16 -0.41 28.92
N GLU A 326 5.86 -0.37 29.19
CA GLU A 326 5.22 0.02 30.44
C GLU A 326 5.34 1.51 30.80
N SER A 327 6.02 2.31 30.01
CA SER A 327 6.10 3.77 30.20
C SER A 327 4.92 4.49 29.54
N GLN A 328 4.56 5.65 30.06
CA GLN A 328 3.69 6.59 29.37
C GLN A 328 4.47 7.24 28.22
N ILE A 329 3.98 7.15 27.00
CA ILE A 329 4.65 7.68 25.82
C ILE A 329 3.78 8.63 25.02
N LEU A 330 4.43 9.54 24.29
CA LEU A 330 3.85 10.20 23.13
C LEU A 330 4.40 9.52 21.87
N LEU A 331 3.51 8.92 21.11
CA LEU A 331 3.77 8.38 19.78
C LEU A 331 3.38 9.42 18.73
N ARG A 332 4.28 9.73 17.82
CA ARG A 332 4.00 10.53 16.62
C ARG A 332 4.45 9.75 15.39
N THR A 333 3.58 9.65 14.41
CA THR A 333 3.89 9.07 13.10
C THR A 333 3.58 10.08 12.00
N SER A 334 4.47 10.25 11.04
CA SER A 334 4.24 11.12 9.90
C SER A 334 4.68 10.43 8.62
N ALA A 335 3.83 10.52 7.59
CA ALA A 335 4.18 10.11 6.24
C ALA A 335 4.75 11.32 5.49
N GLY A 336 5.94 11.17 4.96
CA GLY A 336 6.57 12.16 4.09
C GLY A 336 6.28 11.90 2.62
N TYR A 337 6.81 12.75 1.75
CA TYR A 337 6.76 12.53 0.30
C TYR A 337 7.49 11.24 -0.06
N TRP A 338 6.96 10.49 -1.02
CA TRP A 338 7.55 9.25 -1.55
C TRP A 338 7.59 8.07 -0.55
N GLY A 339 6.61 8.01 0.37
CA GLY A 339 6.49 6.88 1.29
C GLY A 339 7.50 6.87 2.44
N SER A 340 8.25 7.96 2.66
CA SER A 340 9.07 8.09 3.85
C SER A 340 8.19 8.08 5.10
N CYS A 341 8.69 7.45 6.18
CA CYS A 341 8.01 7.36 7.46
C CYS A 341 8.90 7.93 8.56
N SER A 342 8.36 8.81 9.38
CA SER A 342 8.98 9.23 10.63
C SER A 342 8.16 8.69 11.80
N ILE A 343 8.82 8.02 12.74
CA ILE A 343 8.24 7.44 13.94
C ILE A 343 9.00 7.99 15.15
N GLU A 344 8.31 8.74 15.97
CA GLU A 344 8.86 9.29 17.21
C GLU A 344 8.15 8.67 18.41
N THR A 345 8.93 8.05 19.28
CA THR A 345 8.48 7.59 20.59
C THR A 345 9.18 8.40 21.66
N LEU A 346 8.42 9.22 22.38
CA LEU A 346 8.94 10.10 23.43
C LEU A 346 8.42 9.63 24.79
N ASP A 347 9.30 9.55 25.77
CA ASP A 347 8.90 9.29 27.16
C ASP A 347 8.12 10.50 27.70
N ALA A 348 6.88 10.26 28.08
CA ALA A 348 5.96 11.23 28.65
C ALA A 348 5.68 10.97 30.14
N SER A 349 6.42 10.09 30.79
CA SER A 349 6.21 9.71 32.20
C SER A 349 6.41 10.87 33.20
N SER A 350 7.09 11.94 32.78
CA SER A 350 7.28 13.14 33.58
C SER A 350 6.20 14.22 33.41
N VAL A 351 5.22 13.99 32.51
CA VAL A 351 4.12 14.93 32.28
C VAL A 351 3.07 14.76 33.38
N GLU A 352 2.69 15.87 34.01
CA GLU A 352 1.69 15.85 35.08
C GLU A 352 0.31 15.41 34.56
N ASP A 353 -0.44 14.66 35.36
CA ASP A 353 -1.75 14.09 35.01
C ASP A 353 -2.76 15.12 34.47
N GLN A 354 -2.69 16.36 34.98
CA GLN A 354 -3.56 17.43 34.49
C GLN A 354 -3.33 17.70 33.00
N TYR A 355 -2.06 17.85 32.59
CA TYR A 355 -1.71 18.10 31.18
C TYR A 355 -1.95 16.88 30.28
N LEU A 356 -1.72 15.68 30.83
CA LEU A 356 -2.08 14.43 30.13
C LEU A 356 -3.56 14.41 29.79
N ASN A 357 -4.43 14.73 30.73
CA ASN A 357 -5.87 14.78 30.53
C ASN A 357 -6.29 15.85 29.51
N GLU A 358 -5.69 17.05 29.56
CA GLU A 358 -5.95 18.10 28.58
C GLU A 358 -5.56 17.68 27.15
N ILE A 359 -4.43 16.98 27.00
CA ILE A 359 -3.98 16.46 25.72
C ILE A 359 -4.91 15.34 25.22
N LEU A 360 -5.33 14.42 26.09
CA LEU A 360 -6.24 13.35 25.75
C LEU A 360 -7.63 13.86 25.34
N GLU A 361 -8.10 14.99 25.88
CA GLU A 361 -9.34 15.63 25.42
C GLU A 361 -9.30 15.99 23.93
N LEU A 362 -8.12 16.31 23.35
CA LEU A 362 -7.93 16.58 21.93
C LEU A 362 -8.15 15.34 21.04
N LYS A 363 -8.12 14.15 21.64
CA LYS A 363 -8.30 12.85 20.94
C LYS A 363 -9.71 12.30 21.10
N LYS A 364 -10.60 12.97 21.79
CA LYS A 364 -12.01 12.55 21.84
C LYS A 364 -12.58 12.49 20.44
N ALA A 365 -13.21 11.35 20.15
CA ALA A 365 -13.92 11.20 18.88
C ALA A 365 -15.01 12.26 18.75
N PRO A 366 -15.18 12.88 17.57
CA PRO A 366 -16.28 13.79 17.34
C PRO A 366 -17.60 13.02 17.47
N GLN A 367 -18.59 13.65 18.08
CA GLN A 367 -19.94 13.09 18.08
C GLN A 367 -20.42 12.91 16.63
N LEU A 368 -20.91 11.72 16.32
CA LEU A 368 -21.38 11.40 14.98
C LEU A 368 -22.87 11.77 14.86
N GLU A 369 -23.17 12.67 13.93
CA GLU A 369 -24.55 12.92 13.52
C GLU A 369 -24.96 11.84 12.52
N VAL A 370 -25.81 10.92 12.96
CA VAL A 370 -26.33 9.82 12.14
C VAL A 370 -27.64 10.22 11.49
N ASN A 371 -27.81 9.94 10.20
CA ASN A 371 -29.14 9.93 9.61
C ASN A 371 -29.94 8.77 10.21
N ALA A 372 -30.84 9.08 11.13
CA ALA A 372 -31.63 8.06 11.80
C ALA A 372 -32.29 7.10 10.80
N LYS A 373 -32.26 5.80 11.13
CA LYS A 373 -32.98 4.81 10.33
C LYS A 373 -34.46 5.13 10.27
N ALA A 374 -35.06 4.88 9.12
CA ALA A 374 -36.49 5.13 8.88
C ALA A 374 -37.13 3.90 8.22
N THR A 375 -38.42 3.77 8.44
CA THR A 375 -39.24 2.75 7.78
C THR A 375 -39.55 3.15 6.35
N LYS A 376 -39.45 2.18 5.42
CA LYS A 376 -39.83 2.37 4.01
C LYS A 376 -41.25 1.86 3.74
N GLY A 377 -41.82 1.09 4.64
CA GLY A 377 -43.09 0.39 4.46
C GLY A 377 -43.02 -0.83 3.54
N GLN A 378 -41.77 -1.30 3.25
CA GLN A 378 -41.51 -2.52 2.48
C GLN A 378 -40.20 -3.14 2.92
N ILE A 379 -40.17 -4.47 3.03
CA ILE A 379 -38.99 -5.24 3.49
C ILE A 379 -37.90 -5.31 2.39
N VAL A 380 -38.27 -5.35 1.11
CA VAL A 380 -37.36 -5.63 0.00
C VAL A 380 -37.36 -4.50 -1.03
N ILE A 381 -36.18 -4.11 -1.48
CA ILE A 381 -35.98 -3.27 -2.67
C ILE A 381 -35.32 -4.15 -3.74
N ASN A 382 -36.08 -4.48 -4.79
CA ASN A 382 -35.66 -5.45 -5.82
C ASN A 382 -34.75 -4.84 -6.90
N ASP A 383 -34.66 -3.52 -7.01
CA ASP A 383 -33.88 -2.85 -8.06
C ASP A 383 -33.07 -1.69 -7.45
N LEU A 384 -31.80 -1.97 -7.16
CA LEU A 384 -30.89 -0.99 -6.59
C LEU A 384 -30.47 0.11 -7.60
N SER A 385 -30.66 -0.08 -8.90
CA SER A 385 -30.37 0.98 -9.87
C SER A 385 -31.24 2.23 -9.67
N LYS A 386 -32.35 2.12 -8.96
CA LYS A 386 -33.27 3.22 -8.63
C LYS A 386 -33.00 3.89 -7.29
N VAL A 387 -32.04 3.37 -6.53
CA VAL A 387 -31.69 3.86 -5.19
C VAL A 387 -30.70 5.01 -5.30
N TRP A 388 -30.88 6.03 -4.43
CA TRP A 388 -30.00 7.18 -4.33
C TRP A 388 -29.30 7.23 -2.96
N PRO A 389 -28.20 7.99 -2.79
CA PRO A 389 -27.51 8.09 -1.50
C PRO A 389 -28.41 8.50 -0.32
N ILE A 390 -29.46 9.30 -0.56
CA ILE A 390 -30.43 9.68 0.46
C ILE A 390 -31.23 8.49 1.00
N ASP A 391 -31.34 7.40 0.25
CA ASP A 391 -32.04 6.20 0.67
C ASP A 391 -31.25 5.38 1.70
N SER A 392 -30.00 5.79 2.05
CA SER A 392 -29.20 5.18 3.11
C SER A 392 -29.95 5.07 4.44
N ARG A 393 -30.86 5.99 4.73
CA ARG A 393 -31.75 5.92 5.89
C ARG A 393 -32.75 4.76 5.90
N PHE A 394 -32.92 4.06 4.77
CA PHE A 394 -33.82 2.90 4.64
C PHE A 394 -33.08 1.59 4.47
N ILE A 395 -31.86 1.63 3.87
CA ILE A 395 -31.13 0.43 3.46
C ILE A 395 -29.63 0.46 3.83
N GLY A 396 -29.20 1.50 4.56
CA GLY A 396 -27.80 1.66 4.94
C GLY A 396 -26.90 2.21 3.83
N GLY A 397 -25.69 2.60 4.21
CA GLY A 397 -24.71 3.25 3.33
C GLY A 397 -24.24 2.35 2.20
N LYS A 398 -23.85 1.12 2.52
CA LYS A 398 -23.28 0.17 1.55
C LYS A 398 -24.25 -0.17 0.41
N ALA A 399 -25.51 -0.45 0.72
CA ALA A 399 -26.53 -0.74 -0.30
C ALA A 399 -26.87 0.50 -1.13
N ALA A 400 -26.93 1.67 -0.52
CA ALA A 400 -27.18 2.93 -1.23
C ALA A 400 -26.03 3.29 -2.18
N ASN A 401 -24.78 3.14 -1.75
CA ASN A 401 -23.60 3.34 -2.58
C ASN A 401 -23.49 2.31 -3.69
N PHE A 402 -23.86 1.06 -3.42
CA PHE A 402 -23.93 0.03 -4.46
C PHE A 402 -24.95 0.36 -5.55
N GLY A 403 -26.05 1.01 -5.20
CA GLY A 403 -27.00 1.54 -6.18
C GLY A 403 -26.39 2.57 -7.14
N PHE A 404 -25.40 3.35 -6.67
CA PHE A 404 -24.63 4.23 -7.54
C PHE A 404 -23.77 3.43 -8.55
N LEU A 405 -23.09 2.38 -8.10
CA LEU A 405 -22.31 1.50 -8.99
C LEU A 405 -23.18 0.85 -10.04
N ARG A 406 -24.36 0.33 -9.65
CA ARG A 406 -25.32 -0.27 -10.60
C ARG A 406 -25.77 0.68 -11.70
N ARG A 407 -25.83 1.98 -11.45
CA ARG A 407 -26.14 2.99 -12.49
C ARG A 407 -24.93 3.34 -13.35
N THR A 408 -23.74 3.38 -12.74
CA THR A 408 -22.53 3.89 -13.38
C THR A 408 -21.82 2.81 -14.23
N ILE A 409 -21.75 1.60 -13.69
CA ILE A 409 -21.07 0.46 -14.33
C ILE A 409 -21.98 -0.78 -14.30
N PRO A 410 -23.17 -0.76 -14.97
CA PRO A 410 -24.16 -1.82 -14.89
C PRO A 410 -23.62 -3.19 -15.35
N ASP A 411 -22.75 -3.21 -16.35
CA ASP A 411 -22.18 -4.44 -16.91
C ASP A 411 -21.09 -5.04 -16.00
N ASN A 412 -20.46 -4.22 -15.16
CA ASN A 412 -19.37 -4.62 -14.26
C ASN A 412 -19.80 -4.65 -12.78
N SER A 413 -21.09 -4.72 -12.52
CA SER A 413 -21.63 -4.86 -11.15
C SER A 413 -22.76 -5.91 -11.15
N PRO A 414 -22.82 -6.83 -10.15
CA PRO A 414 -23.83 -7.88 -10.13
C PRO A 414 -25.23 -7.32 -9.87
N GLN A 415 -26.25 -8.08 -10.27
CA GLN A 415 -27.61 -7.83 -9.80
C GLN A 415 -27.64 -7.94 -8.28
N ALA A 416 -28.36 -7.02 -7.64
CA ALA A 416 -28.47 -6.98 -6.20
C ALA A 416 -29.82 -6.43 -5.75
N ILE A 417 -30.23 -6.85 -4.57
CA ILE A 417 -31.38 -6.32 -3.84
C ILE A 417 -30.94 -5.80 -2.50
N ALA A 418 -31.83 -5.09 -1.80
CA ALA A 418 -31.62 -4.74 -0.40
C ALA A 418 -32.79 -5.18 0.45
N PHE A 419 -32.51 -5.76 1.63
CA PHE A 419 -33.46 -5.83 2.72
C PHE A 419 -33.33 -4.57 3.57
N THR A 420 -34.47 -3.90 3.80
CA THR A 420 -34.55 -2.60 4.46
C THR A 420 -34.47 -2.71 5.98
N PHE A 421 -34.39 -1.58 6.67
CA PHE A 421 -34.51 -1.55 8.13
C PHE A 421 -35.88 -2.01 8.63
N ASP A 422 -36.93 -2.05 7.76
CA ASP A 422 -38.23 -2.61 8.14
C ASP A 422 -38.11 -4.10 8.57
N LEU A 423 -37.27 -4.90 7.87
CA LEU A 423 -37.01 -6.29 8.27
C LEU A 423 -36.26 -6.36 9.61
N TRP A 424 -35.25 -5.49 9.80
CA TRP A 424 -34.51 -5.40 11.06
C TRP A 424 -35.43 -5.04 12.23
N ASP A 425 -36.22 -4.00 12.08
CA ASP A 425 -37.12 -3.54 13.14
C ASP A 425 -38.18 -4.59 13.47
N GLN A 426 -38.74 -5.27 12.46
CA GLN A 426 -39.66 -6.39 12.69
C GLN A 426 -38.99 -7.55 13.42
N PHE A 427 -37.73 -7.87 13.05
CA PHE A 427 -36.96 -8.91 13.74
C PHE A 427 -36.66 -8.54 15.20
N MET A 428 -36.30 -7.28 15.46
CA MET A 428 -36.02 -6.81 16.83
C MET A 428 -37.29 -6.67 17.68
N ASN A 429 -38.45 -6.49 17.07
CA ASN A 429 -39.74 -6.42 17.77
C ASN A 429 -40.36 -7.80 18.06
N GLN A 430 -39.72 -8.92 17.73
CA GLN A 430 -40.24 -10.24 18.06
C GLN A 430 -40.33 -10.42 19.59
N PRO A 431 -41.35 -11.16 20.10
CA PRO A 431 -41.52 -11.36 21.53
C PRO A 431 -40.42 -12.28 22.12
N MET A 432 -39.88 -11.86 23.25
CA MET A 432 -38.96 -12.61 24.11
C MET A 432 -39.55 -12.68 25.52
N GLY A 433 -40.59 -13.51 25.71
CA GLY A 433 -41.38 -13.50 26.92
C GLY A 433 -42.27 -12.28 27.03
N ASP A 434 -42.11 -11.49 28.11
CA ASP A 434 -42.93 -10.26 28.35
C ASP A 434 -42.37 -9.02 27.67
N ILE A 435 -41.21 -9.07 27.05
CA ILE A 435 -40.53 -7.96 26.38
C ILE A 435 -40.16 -8.36 24.94
N THR A 436 -39.68 -7.38 24.16
CA THR A 436 -39.18 -7.64 22.82
C THR A 436 -37.70 -8.02 22.83
N LEU A 437 -37.21 -8.61 21.73
CA LEU A 437 -35.79 -8.88 21.54
C LEU A 437 -34.94 -7.60 21.67
N GLY A 438 -35.41 -6.50 21.10
CA GLY A 438 -34.72 -5.20 21.19
C GLY A 438 -34.61 -4.72 22.64
N GLU A 439 -35.72 -4.77 23.42
CA GLU A 439 -35.72 -4.39 24.85
C GLU A 439 -34.79 -5.26 25.69
N GLU A 440 -34.72 -6.56 25.40
CA GLU A 440 -33.79 -7.49 26.09
C GLU A 440 -32.33 -7.10 25.78
N ILE A 441 -32.01 -6.78 24.53
CA ILE A 441 -30.69 -6.32 24.11
C ILE A 441 -30.33 -5.00 24.79
N ASP A 442 -31.23 -4.01 24.76
CA ASP A 442 -31.01 -2.70 25.37
C ASP A 442 -30.76 -2.82 26.87
N SER A 443 -31.51 -3.72 27.56
CA SER A 443 -31.32 -4.00 28.99
C SER A 443 -29.91 -4.53 29.28
N ARG A 444 -29.39 -5.41 28.42
CA ARG A 444 -28.05 -5.99 28.59
C ARG A 444 -26.94 -5.00 28.33
N LEU A 445 -27.15 -4.05 27.42
CA LEU A 445 -26.16 -3.05 27.01
C LEU A 445 -26.16 -1.77 27.85
N GLN A 446 -27.22 -1.51 28.57
CA GLN A 446 -27.37 -0.30 29.41
C GLN A 446 -26.17 -0.04 30.36
N PRO A 447 -25.58 -1.06 31.02
CA PRO A 447 -24.42 -0.84 31.90
C PRO A 447 -23.16 -0.37 31.17
N PHE A 448 -23.09 -0.53 29.84
CA PHE A 448 -21.92 -0.31 29.01
C PHE A 448 -22.09 0.86 28.02
N SER A 449 -23.06 1.72 28.25
CA SER A 449 -23.42 2.82 27.32
C SER A 449 -22.50 4.05 27.36
N SER A 450 -21.49 4.06 28.24
CA SER A 450 -20.53 5.19 28.38
C SER A 450 -19.11 4.79 28.04
N TRP A 451 -18.40 5.69 27.36
CA TRP A 451 -16.98 5.51 27.02
C TRP A 451 -16.06 6.19 28.06
N PRO A 452 -14.94 5.59 28.47
CA PRO A 452 -14.56 4.17 28.28
C PRO A 452 -15.42 3.23 29.15
N THR A 453 -15.60 1.98 28.72
CA THR A 453 -16.44 0.99 29.38
C THR A 453 -15.64 -0.21 29.92
N ASP A 454 -16.28 -1.05 30.73
CA ASP A 454 -15.74 -2.38 31.10
C ASP A 454 -15.79 -3.31 29.88
N ILE A 455 -14.63 -3.52 29.26
CA ILE A 455 -14.49 -4.30 28.02
C ILE A 455 -14.84 -5.77 28.26
N ALA A 456 -14.42 -6.38 29.36
CA ALA A 456 -14.65 -7.78 29.64
C ALA A 456 -16.15 -8.08 29.86
N GLY A 457 -16.81 -7.22 30.64
CA GLY A 457 -18.26 -7.31 30.88
C GLY A 457 -19.05 -7.07 29.60
N LEU A 458 -18.65 -6.07 28.83
CA LEU A 458 -19.28 -5.75 27.53
C LEU A 458 -19.13 -6.90 26.53
N ASP A 459 -17.94 -7.46 26.35
CA ASP A 459 -17.73 -8.55 25.39
C ASP A 459 -18.57 -9.79 25.76
N LYS A 460 -18.69 -10.10 27.06
CA LYS A 460 -19.58 -11.16 27.50
C LYS A 460 -21.03 -10.86 27.13
N ALA A 461 -21.52 -9.65 27.43
CA ALA A 461 -22.88 -9.25 27.09
C ALA A 461 -23.13 -9.31 25.57
N LEU A 462 -22.20 -8.84 24.77
CA LEU A 462 -22.30 -8.87 23.31
C LEU A 462 -22.26 -10.31 22.75
N ARG A 463 -21.45 -11.21 23.34
CA ARG A 463 -21.47 -12.64 22.95
C ARG A 463 -22.82 -13.29 23.26
N ASP A 464 -23.40 -12.98 24.41
CA ASP A 464 -24.72 -13.51 24.79
C ASP A 464 -25.79 -12.96 23.84
N ILE A 465 -25.75 -11.69 23.48
CA ILE A 465 -26.67 -11.06 22.50
C ILE A 465 -26.53 -11.74 21.12
N ARG A 466 -25.30 -11.90 20.63
CA ARG A 466 -25.08 -12.60 19.35
C ARG A 466 -25.61 -14.03 19.37
N ASN A 467 -25.50 -14.73 20.48
CA ASN A 467 -26.04 -16.08 20.63
C ASN A 467 -27.58 -16.07 20.63
N ILE A 468 -28.23 -15.10 21.28
CA ILE A 468 -29.67 -14.94 21.26
C ILE A 468 -30.16 -14.74 19.83
N ILE A 469 -29.56 -13.81 19.10
CA ILE A 469 -29.92 -13.51 17.70
C ILE A 469 -29.73 -14.73 16.78
N ARG A 470 -28.62 -15.46 16.95
CA ARG A 470 -28.28 -16.60 16.07
C ARG A 470 -29.10 -17.86 16.36
N LYS A 471 -29.46 -18.12 17.61
CA LYS A 471 -29.97 -19.43 18.06
C LYS A 471 -31.34 -19.40 18.75
N ALA A 472 -31.65 -18.31 19.45
CA ALA A 472 -32.88 -18.22 20.23
C ALA A 472 -33.96 -17.36 19.53
N SER A 473 -33.61 -16.68 18.46
CA SER A 473 -34.52 -15.84 17.65
C SER A 473 -34.67 -16.40 16.25
N ASP A 474 -35.82 -16.23 15.63
CA ASP A 474 -36.08 -16.64 14.25
C ASP A 474 -37.04 -15.66 13.57
N PHE A 475 -37.15 -15.76 12.26
CA PHE A 475 -38.12 -15.01 11.45
C PHE A 475 -39.50 -15.67 11.56
N SER A 476 -40.57 -14.85 11.55
CA SER A 476 -41.93 -15.36 11.41
C SER A 476 -42.16 -15.98 10.04
N ASP A 477 -43.17 -16.82 9.88
CA ASP A 477 -43.50 -17.45 8.60
C ASP A 477 -43.79 -16.40 7.52
N GLU A 478 -44.39 -15.27 7.88
CA GLU A 478 -44.64 -14.15 6.96
C GLU A 478 -43.33 -13.49 6.51
N GLN A 479 -42.39 -13.29 7.43
CA GLN A 479 -41.07 -12.75 7.13
C GLN A 479 -40.27 -13.72 6.24
N LYS A 480 -40.29 -15.01 6.56
CA LYS A 480 -39.64 -16.06 5.76
C LYS A 480 -40.18 -16.07 4.34
N SER A 481 -41.49 -16.02 4.18
CA SER A 481 -42.15 -15.95 2.86
C SER A 481 -41.72 -14.71 2.07
N THR A 482 -41.70 -13.55 2.71
CA THR A 482 -41.29 -12.28 2.07
C THR A 482 -39.81 -12.28 1.69
N ILE A 483 -38.94 -12.85 2.54
CA ILE A 483 -37.52 -13.01 2.25
C ILE A 483 -37.33 -13.91 1.01
N LEU A 484 -37.97 -15.08 0.97
CA LEU A 484 -37.86 -16.02 -0.16
C LEU A 484 -38.43 -15.42 -1.46
N GLU A 485 -39.54 -14.66 -1.38
CA GLU A 485 -40.07 -13.92 -2.54
C GLU A 485 -39.07 -12.89 -3.08
N GLY A 486 -38.44 -12.11 -2.19
CA GLY A 486 -37.39 -11.16 -2.57
C GLY A 486 -36.17 -11.84 -3.21
N LEU A 487 -35.84 -13.06 -2.75
CA LEU A 487 -34.71 -13.84 -3.29
C LEU A 487 -35.04 -14.59 -4.56
N SER A 488 -36.30 -14.62 -5.03
CA SER A 488 -36.75 -15.40 -6.20
C SER A 488 -36.04 -15.07 -7.52
N GLN A 489 -35.37 -13.92 -7.60
CA GLN A 489 -34.58 -13.54 -8.78
C GLN A 489 -33.18 -14.19 -8.82
N PHE A 490 -32.75 -14.84 -7.75
CA PHE A 490 -31.49 -15.56 -7.66
C PHE A 490 -31.71 -17.05 -7.89
N SER A 491 -30.67 -17.72 -8.39
CA SER A 491 -30.69 -19.18 -8.53
C SER A 491 -30.77 -19.84 -7.15
N PRO A 492 -31.71 -20.80 -6.92
CA PRO A 492 -31.81 -21.48 -5.64
C PRO A 492 -30.65 -22.44 -5.36
N THR A 493 -29.86 -22.81 -6.39
CA THR A 493 -28.72 -23.73 -6.31
C THR A 493 -27.38 -23.02 -6.19
N GLU A 494 -27.37 -21.69 -6.15
CA GLU A 494 -26.16 -20.90 -6.01
C GLU A 494 -26.14 -20.17 -4.67
N LYS A 495 -24.94 -20.05 -4.09
CA LYS A 495 -24.76 -19.28 -2.84
C LYS A 495 -25.15 -17.81 -3.04
N ILE A 496 -25.92 -17.28 -2.12
CA ILE A 496 -26.31 -15.86 -2.06
C ILE A 496 -25.53 -15.19 -0.94
N ARG A 497 -24.87 -14.07 -1.23
CA ARG A 497 -24.09 -13.29 -0.27
C ARG A 497 -24.95 -12.21 0.37
N PHE A 498 -25.03 -12.23 1.69
CA PHE A 498 -25.68 -11.23 2.50
C PHE A 498 -24.60 -10.34 3.14
N ARG A 499 -24.59 -9.08 2.78
CA ARG A 499 -23.61 -8.10 3.26
C ARG A 499 -24.27 -7.11 4.21
N SER A 500 -23.59 -6.82 5.31
CA SER A 500 -24.01 -5.75 6.23
C SER A 500 -24.14 -4.41 5.52
N SER A 501 -25.17 -3.64 5.88
CA SER A 501 -25.40 -2.29 5.40
C SER A 501 -26.07 -1.47 6.50
N THR A 502 -25.30 -0.77 7.30
CA THR A 502 -25.80 0.07 8.38
C THR A 502 -25.96 1.52 7.93
N ASN A 503 -26.73 2.32 8.65
CA ASN A 503 -26.84 3.74 8.40
C ASN A 503 -25.76 4.58 9.11
N VAL A 504 -24.80 3.91 9.77
CA VAL A 504 -23.65 4.56 10.40
C VAL A 504 -22.36 4.36 9.60
N GLU A 505 -22.29 3.30 8.77
CA GLU A 505 -21.16 3.03 7.87
C GLU A 505 -21.06 4.07 6.74
N ASP A 506 -19.86 4.14 6.15
CA ASP A 506 -19.54 4.96 4.98
C ASP A 506 -19.78 6.48 5.22
N THR A 507 -19.62 6.92 6.46
CA THR A 507 -19.60 8.34 6.81
C THR A 507 -18.15 8.85 6.89
N ARG A 508 -17.97 10.17 6.94
CA ARG A 508 -16.65 10.79 7.01
C ARG A 508 -15.81 10.35 8.23
N TYR A 509 -16.46 10.02 9.34
CA TYR A 509 -15.82 9.73 10.62
C TYR A 509 -16.04 8.28 11.08
N PHE A 510 -16.83 7.51 10.33
CA PHE A 510 -17.12 6.12 10.63
C PHE A 510 -17.11 5.32 9.32
N VAL A 511 -15.98 4.72 9.00
CA VAL A 511 -15.80 3.96 7.75
C VAL A 511 -16.48 2.60 7.82
N GLY A 512 -16.51 1.96 8.99
CA GLY A 512 -17.22 0.68 9.20
C GLY A 512 -16.55 -0.55 8.56
N ALA A 513 -15.46 -0.36 7.84
CA ALA A 513 -14.76 -1.47 7.17
C ALA A 513 -14.23 -2.48 8.19
N GLY A 514 -14.57 -3.76 8.00
CA GLY A 514 -14.14 -4.84 8.91
C GLY A 514 -14.90 -4.94 10.24
N LEU A 515 -15.81 -4.02 10.54
CA LEU A 515 -16.56 -4.05 11.80
C LEU A 515 -17.73 -5.05 11.80
N TYR A 516 -18.31 -5.30 10.62
CA TYR A 516 -19.48 -6.13 10.44
C TYR A 516 -19.20 -7.27 9.45
N ASP A 517 -19.83 -8.43 9.71
CA ASP A 517 -19.62 -9.62 8.92
C ASP A 517 -20.57 -9.70 7.72
N SER A 518 -20.17 -10.52 6.75
CA SER A 518 -20.98 -10.92 5.61
C SER A 518 -21.02 -12.43 5.51
N PHE A 519 -22.20 -13.01 5.27
CA PHE A 519 -22.37 -14.45 5.20
C PHE A 519 -23.07 -14.86 3.91
N SER A 520 -22.78 -16.08 3.43
CA SER A 520 -23.49 -16.70 2.33
C SER A 520 -24.53 -17.69 2.86
N GLY A 521 -25.62 -17.83 2.11
CA GLY A 521 -26.68 -18.80 2.36
C GLY A 521 -27.20 -19.41 1.08
N CYS A 522 -27.84 -20.58 1.19
CA CYS A 522 -28.46 -21.35 0.12
C CYS A 522 -29.98 -21.38 0.32
N ILE A 523 -30.76 -21.12 -0.73
CA ILE A 523 -32.22 -21.15 -0.63
C ILE A 523 -32.70 -22.60 -0.43
N LEU A 524 -32.08 -23.57 -1.11
CA LEU A 524 -32.50 -24.98 -1.00
C LEU A 524 -32.30 -25.52 0.40
N ASP A 525 -31.25 -25.12 1.09
CA ASP A 525 -30.98 -25.55 2.49
C ASP A 525 -32.05 -25.08 3.50
N ASP A 526 -32.94 -24.14 3.13
CA ASP A 526 -34.08 -23.73 3.95
C ASP A 526 -35.42 -24.25 3.40
N THR A 527 -35.45 -24.96 2.26
CA THR A 527 -36.71 -25.31 1.57
C THR A 527 -36.87 -26.80 1.21
N ASP A 528 -35.89 -27.62 1.51
CA ASP A 528 -35.86 -29.07 1.19
C ASP A 528 -36.53 -29.98 2.24
N ASN A 529 -36.98 -29.39 3.36
CA ASN A 529 -37.68 -30.04 4.47
C ASN A 529 -36.81 -30.87 5.40
N ASP A 530 -35.51 -30.69 5.42
CA ASP A 530 -34.63 -31.23 6.48
C ASP A 530 -33.63 -30.14 6.93
N ASP A 531 -32.87 -30.40 7.99
CA ASP A 531 -31.90 -29.48 8.55
C ASP A 531 -30.51 -30.14 8.65
N THR A 532 -30.26 -31.19 7.82
CA THR A 532 -29.07 -32.04 7.95
C THR A 532 -28.50 -32.43 6.62
N GLY A 533 -27.18 -32.51 6.57
CA GLY A 533 -26.44 -32.90 5.38
C GLY A 533 -25.56 -31.80 4.83
N PRO A 534 -24.86 -32.05 3.70
CA PRO A 534 -24.08 -31.05 3.04
C PRO A 534 -24.97 -30.00 2.37
N SER A 535 -24.46 -28.75 2.28
CA SER A 535 -25.19 -27.68 1.61
C SER A 535 -25.44 -27.98 0.13
N HIS A 536 -26.66 -27.74 -0.36
CA HIS A 536 -27.03 -27.91 -1.77
C HIS A 536 -26.28 -26.95 -2.71
N CYS A 537 -25.80 -25.82 -2.18
CA CYS A 537 -25.06 -24.83 -2.96
C CYS A 537 -23.54 -24.99 -2.84
N ASP A 538 -23.06 -25.86 -1.94
CA ASP A 538 -21.64 -26.08 -1.68
C ASP A 538 -21.43 -27.48 -1.06
N PRO A 539 -21.18 -28.48 -1.90
CA PRO A 539 -21.04 -29.87 -1.43
C PRO A 539 -19.86 -30.10 -0.47
N ASP A 540 -18.88 -29.18 -0.43
CA ASP A 540 -17.73 -29.26 0.47
C ASP A 540 -18.09 -28.79 1.90
N GLU A 541 -19.24 -28.11 2.07
CA GLU A 541 -19.78 -27.73 3.36
C GLU A 541 -20.62 -28.88 3.95
N ALA A 542 -20.10 -29.47 5.02
CA ALA A 542 -20.72 -30.63 5.66
C ALA A 542 -22.10 -30.37 6.29
N ASP A 543 -22.38 -29.11 6.62
CA ASP A 543 -23.62 -28.67 7.26
C ASP A 543 -24.39 -27.74 6.33
N GLU A 544 -25.71 -27.81 6.37
CA GLU A 544 -26.59 -26.88 5.67
C GLU A 544 -26.39 -25.43 6.11
N ARG A 545 -26.46 -24.52 5.14
CA ARG A 545 -26.22 -23.09 5.32
C ARG A 545 -27.32 -22.24 4.71
N GLY A 546 -28.52 -22.34 5.26
CA GLY A 546 -29.69 -21.63 4.78
C GLY A 546 -29.57 -20.09 4.83
N VAL A 547 -30.42 -19.42 4.05
CA VAL A 547 -30.45 -17.94 3.94
C VAL A 547 -30.91 -17.29 5.24
N PHE A 548 -31.84 -17.87 5.98
CA PHE A 548 -32.31 -17.33 7.25
C PHE A 548 -31.19 -17.33 8.30
N ARG A 549 -30.42 -18.42 8.36
CA ARG A 549 -29.24 -18.50 9.20
C ARG A 549 -28.21 -17.42 8.82
N ALA A 550 -27.96 -17.22 7.53
CA ALA A 550 -27.03 -16.20 7.05
C ALA A 550 -27.45 -14.79 7.48
N ILE A 551 -28.73 -14.43 7.31
CA ILE A 551 -29.26 -13.12 7.72
C ILE A 551 -29.11 -12.93 9.23
N ARG A 552 -29.48 -13.93 10.07
CA ARG A 552 -29.30 -13.83 11.52
C ARG A 552 -27.84 -13.65 11.92
N LYS A 553 -26.91 -14.29 11.23
CA LYS A 553 -25.47 -14.10 11.47
C LYS A 553 -25.01 -12.68 11.14
N VAL A 554 -25.50 -12.10 10.03
CA VAL A 554 -25.20 -10.69 9.70
C VAL A 554 -25.81 -9.77 10.75
N TYR A 555 -27.05 -9.99 11.17
CA TYR A 555 -27.69 -9.20 12.23
C TYR A 555 -26.91 -9.30 13.55
N ALA A 556 -26.44 -10.49 13.90
CA ALA A 556 -25.62 -10.68 15.11
C ALA A 556 -24.31 -9.88 15.05
N SER A 557 -23.72 -9.71 13.86
CA SER A 557 -22.48 -8.95 13.71
C SER A 557 -22.62 -7.46 14.02
N PHE A 558 -23.84 -6.92 14.05
CA PHE A 558 -24.11 -5.56 14.53
C PHE A 558 -23.60 -5.36 15.97
N TYR A 559 -23.57 -6.45 16.73
CA TYR A 559 -23.11 -6.52 18.12
C TYR A 559 -21.70 -7.13 18.23
N ASN A 560 -20.86 -7.01 17.21
CA ASN A 560 -19.43 -7.27 17.32
C ASN A 560 -18.78 -6.23 18.24
N LEU A 561 -17.80 -6.66 19.03
CA LEU A 561 -17.18 -5.80 20.06
C LEU A 561 -16.66 -4.48 19.48
N ASN A 562 -15.83 -4.54 18.43
CA ASN A 562 -15.25 -3.36 17.81
C ASN A 562 -16.31 -2.43 17.19
N ALA A 563 -17.37 -3.02 16.61
CA ALA A 563 -18.48 -2.24 16.04
C ALA A 563 -19.27 -1.47 17.12
N TYR A 564 -19.54 -2.12 18.24
CA TYR A 564 -20.25 -1.48 19.34
C TYR A 564 -19.38 -0.43 20.03
N LEU A 565 -18.11 -0.74 20.32
CA LEU A 565 -17.15 0.20 20.91
C LEU A 565 -17.01 1.47 20.08
N GLU A 566 -16.97 1.35 18.76
CA GLU A 566 -16.86 2.49 17.87
C GLU A 566 -18.13 3.36 17.91
N ARG A 567 -19.30 2.76 17.95
CA ARG A 567 -20.57 3.51 18.09
C ARG A 567 -20.66 4.28 19.42
N ILE A 568 -20.33 3.64 20.56
CA ILE A 568 -20.35 4.34 21.86
C ILE A 568 -19.25 5.42 21.95
N ARG A 569 -18.08 5.19 21.35
CA ARG A 569 -17.00 6.18 21.28
C ARG A 569 -17.44 7.46 20.57
N HIS A 570 -18.22 7.33 19.53
CA HIS A 570 -18.79 8.45 18.77
C HIS A 570 -20.12 8.96 19.32
N GLY A 571 -20.59 8.46 20.46
CA GLY A 571 -21.84 8.87 21.07
C GLY A 571 -23.09 8.60 20.20
N VAL A 572 -23.03 7.52 19.40
CA VAL A 572 -24.15 7.13 18.52
C VAL A 572 -25.33 6.67 19.37
N ASN A 573 -26.52 7.17 19.04
CA ASN A 573 -27.78 6.71 19.65
C ASN A 573 -28.18 5.36 19.02
N GLU A 574 -28.09 4.27 19.77
CA GLU A 574 -28.38 2.91 19.29
C GLU A 574 -29.82 2.75 18.74
N SER A 575 -30.79 3.54 19.24
CA SER A 575 -32.17 3.52 18.72
C SER A 575 -32.32 4.07 17.29
N GLU A 576 -31.37 4.88 16.85
CA GLU A 576 -31.37 5.53 15.52
C GLU A 576 -30.65 4.71 14.45
N VAL A 577 -29.99 3.63 14.84
CA VAL A 577 -29.18 2.81 13.94
C VAL A 577 -29.73 1.38 13.82
N GLY A 578 -29.31 0.67 12.76
CA GLY A 578 -29.73 -0.68 12.52
C GLY A 578 -28.95 -1.37 11.42
N MET A 579 -29.34 -2.62 11.11
CA MET A 579 -28.69 -3.46 10.11
C MET A 579 -29.67 -3.76 8.97
N ALA A 580 -29.50 -3.10 7.83
CA ALA A 580 -30.05 -3.51 6.56
C ALA A 580 -29.07 -4.45 5.84
N LEU A 581 -29.47 -5.01 4.70
CA LEU A 581 -28.65 -5.97 3.97
C LEU A 581 -28.55 -5.59 2.49
N LEU A 582 -27.32 -5.63 1.95
CA LEU A 582 -27.07 -5.71 0.52
C LEU A 582 -26.93 -7.19 0.13
N VAL A 583 -27.67 -7.62 -0.87
CA VAL A 583 -27.75 -9.05 -1.26
C VAL A 583 -27.49 -9.21 -2.75
N HIS A 584 -26.58 -10.11 -3.08
CA HIS A 584 -26.24 -10.50 -4.45
C HIS A 584 -25.79 -11.98 -4.45
N HIS A 585 -25.70 -12.63 -5.62
CA HIS A 585 -25.14 -13.97 -5.68
C HIS A 585 -23.65 -13.98 -5.25
N SER A 586 -23.19 -15.05 -4.67
CA SER A 586 -21.78 -15.26 -4.31
C SER A 586 -21.02 -15.71 -5.56
N PHE A 587 -19.81 -15.20 -5.73
CA PHE A 587 -18.92 -15.68 -6.78
C PHE A 587 -18.15 -16.90 -6.25
N PRO A 588 -18.11 -18.02 -7.01
CA PRO A 588 -17.29 -19.18 -6.65
C PRO A 588 -15.79 -18.83 -6.76
N ASP A 589 -15.00 -19.31 -5.79
CA ASP A 589 -13.56 -19.05 -5.74
C ASP A 589 -12.83 -19.53 -7.00
N GLU A 590 -13.33 -20.59 -7.64
CA GLU A 590 -12.72 -21.20 -8.83
C GLU A 590 -12.76 -20.30 -10.09
N ILE A 591 -13.72 -19.38 -10.14
CA ILE A 591 -13.84 -18.44 -11.27
C ILE A 591 -13.26 -17.06 -10.96
N GLU A 592 -12.83 -16.83 -9.72
CA GLU A 592 -12.25 -15.59 -9.31
C GLU A 592 -10.81 -15.48 -9.80
N LEU A 593 -10.57 -14.70 -10.84
CA LEU A 593 -9.23 -14.52 -11.41
C LEU A 593 -8.36 -13.68 -10.50
N ALA A 594 -8.93 -12.65 -9.92
CA ALA A 594 -8.27 -11.74 -8.98
C ALA A 594 -9.30 -11.00 -8.13
N ASN A 595 -8.89 -10.55 -6.96
CA ASN A 595 -9.65 -9.61 -6.15
C ASN A 595 -8.79 -8.41 -5.75
N GLY A 596 -9.43 -7.31 -5.36
CA GLY A 596 -8.70 -6.12 -5.01
C GLY A 596 -9.54 -5.04 -4.35
N VAL A 597 -8.83 -4.04 -3.86
CA VAL A 597 -9.41 -2.80 -3.33
C VAL A 597 -8.79 -1.62 -4.06
N ALA A 598 -9.62 -0.78 -4.63
CA ALA A 598 -9.20 0.48 -5.23
C ALA A 598 -9.72 1.66 -4.40
N THR A 599 -8.83 2.60 -4.11
CA THR A 599 -9.18 3.87 -3.46
C THR A 599 -8.90 5.02 -4.41
N LEU A 600 -9.85 5.94 -4.51
CA LEU A 600 -9.70 7.18 -5.27
C LEU A 600 -9.70 8.36 -4.32
N SER A 601 -8.70 9.21 -4.47
CA SER A 601 -8.66 10.49 -3.77
C SER A 601 -8.61 11.64 -4.77
N ARG A 602 -9.21 12.77 -4.40
CA ARG A 602 -9.23 13.97 -5.22
C ARG A 602 -8.56 15.09 -4.49
N GLY A 603 -7.49 15.61 -5.08
CA GLY A 603 -6.72 16.74 -4.56
C GLY A 603 -6.66 17.91 -5.53
N LEU A 604 -6.10 19.02 -5.05
CA LEU A 604 -5.73 20.16 -5.87
C LEU A 604 -4.20 20.17 -6.00
N SER A 605 -3.70 20.18 -7.23
CA SER A 605 -2.29 20.43 -7.53
C SER A 605 -2.19 21.75 -8.29
N GLY A 606 -1.84 22.82 -7.57
CA GLY A 606 -1.88 24.18 -8.11
C GLY A 606 -3.31 24.60 -8.53
N ARG A 607 -3.53 24.84 -9.83
CA ARG A 607 -4.84 25.18 -10.41
C ARG A 607 -5.58 23.98 -11.01
N SER A 608 -4.97 22.81 -11.03
CA SER A 608 -5.53 21.60 -11.64
C SER A 608 -6.09 20.67 -10.58
N VAL A 609 -7.18 19.97 -10.91
CA VAL A 609 -7.70 18.89 -10.10
C VAL A 609 -6.91 17.64 -10.45
N ARG A 610 -6.31 17.01 -9.44
CA ARG A 610 -5.64 15.71 -9.55
C ARG A 610 -6.52 14.64 -8.91
N VAL A 611 -6.62 13.50 -9.55
CA VAL A 611 -7.23 12.29 -8.99
C VAL A 611 -6.11 11.28 -8.82
N ASP A 612 -5.92 10.81 -7.60
CA ASP A 612 -4.98 9.75 -7.28
C ASP A 612 -5.76 8.44 -7.09
N ILE A 613 -5.26 7.36 -7.64
CA ILE A 613 -5.81 6.02 -7.55
C ILE A 613 -4.74 5.14 -6.91
N SER A 614 -5.11 4.42 -5.85
CA SER A 614 -4.28 3.38 -5.27
C SER A 614 -5.07 2.07 -5.34
N MET A 615 -4.48 1.04 -5.94
CA MET A 615 -5.06 -0.30 -6.07
C MET A 615 -4.17 -1.31 -5.38
N VAL A 616 -4.79 -2.19 -4.61
CA VAL A 616 -4.15 -3.38 -4.06
C VAL A 616 -4.88 -4.59 -4.61
N THR A 617 -4.16 -5.48 -5.27
CA THR A 617 -4.73 -6.65 -5.95
C THR A 617 -4.05 -7.94 -5.55
N GLN A 618 -4.80 -9.04 -5.59
CA GLN A 618 -4.31 -10.38 -5.30
C GLN A 618 -4.95 -11.42 -6.22
N LYS A 619 -4.19 -12.43 -6.64
CA LYS A 619 -4.65 -13.48 -7.54
C LYS A 619 -5.63 -14.44 -6.87
N GLY A 620 -6.68 -14.80 -7.59
CA GLY A 620 -7.69 -15.73 -7.14
C GLY A 620 -8.51 -15.16 -5.99
N ALA A 621 -9.03 -16.02 -5.15
CA ALA A 621 -9.91 -15.69 -4.04
C ALA A 621 -9.17 -15.30 -2.74
N VAL A 622 -7.83 -15.24 -2.78
CA VAL A 622 -7.04 -14.85 -1.59
C VAL A 622 -7.29 -13.38 -1.23
N SER A 623 -7.75 -13.12 -0.02
CA SER A 623 -8.11 -11.77 0.41
C SER A 623 -6.92 -10.80 0.37
N VAL A 624 -7.09 -9.66 -0.28
CA VAL A 624 -6.08 -8.57 -0.30
C VAL A 624 -6.04 -7.78 1.01
N THR A 625 -7.11 -7.81 1.77
CA THR A 625 -7.22 -7.09 3.05
C THR A 625 -6.77 -7.92 4.24
N ASN A 626 -6.72 -9.23 4.07
CA ASN A 626 -6.28 -10.19 5.07
C ASN A 626 -5.59 -11.38 4.37
N PRO A 627 -4.41 -11.19 3.78
CA PRO A 627 -3.73 -12.24 3.04
C PRO A 627 -3.26 -13.36 3.97
N GLU A 628 -3.69 -14.57 3.70
CA GLU A 628 -3.23 -15.76 4.40
C GLU A 628 -1.83 -16.17 3.95
N GLY A 629 -1.07 -16.82 4.85
CA GLY A 629 0.20 -17.46 4.51
C GLY A 629 1.34 -16.53 4.09
N GLY A 630 1.27 -15.24 4.45
CA GLY A 630 2.34 -14.29 4.11
C GLY A 630 2.35 -13.87 2.64
N ALA A 631 1.25 -14.06 1.92
CA ALA A 631 1.09 -13.58 0.55
C ALA A 631 1.21 -12.05 0.50
N ILE A 632 2.02 -11.56 -0.43
CA ILE A 632 2.24 -10.13 -0.64
C ILE A 632 1.38 -9.70 -1.83
N PRO A 633 0.37 -8.82 -1.66
CA PRO A 633 -0.44 -8.33 -2.76
C PRO A 633 0.34 -7.34 -3.64
N GLU A 634 -0.14 -7.15 -4.86
CA GLU A 634 0.35 -6.10 -5.76
C GLU A 634 -0.23 -4.74 -5.35
N ILE A 635 0.59 -3.70 -5.37
CA ILE A 635 0.17 -2.32 -5.08
C ILE A 635 0.52 -1.44 -6.27
N VAL A 636 -0.51 -0.87 -6.90
CA VAL A 636 -0.38 0.04 -8.04
C VAL A 636 -0.93 1.41 -7.65
N GLU A 637 -0.17 2.45 -7.94
CA GLU A 637 -0.60 3.84 -7.80
C GLU A 637 -0.63 4.51 -9.16
N ALA A 638 -1.70 5.22 -9.46
CA ALA A 638 -1.84 6.02 -10.66
C ALA A 638 -2.42 7.40 -10.35
N TYR A 639 -2.14 8.38 -11.18
CA TYR A 639 -2.77 9.68 -11.05
C TYR A 639 -3.20 10.26 -12.41
N LEU A 640 -4.27 11.04 -12.37
CA LEU A 640 -4.87 11.71 -13.52
C LEU A 640 -5.09 13.18 -13.21
N TYR A 641 -4.71 14.06 -14.14
CA TYR A 641 -5.10 15.47 -14.09
C TYR A 641 -6.38 15.73 -14.88
N ARG A 642 -7.29 16.55 -14.32
CA ARG A 642 -8.52 16.91 -15.01
C ARG A 642 -8.22 17.63 -16.33
N GLY A 643 -8.76 17.11 -17.43
CA GLY A 643 -8.59 17.65 -18.78
C GLY A 643 -7.59 16.89 -19.65
N THR A 644 -6.93 15.88 -19.09
CA THR A 644 -6.18 14.87 -19.83
C THR A 644 -7.00 13.59 -19.95
N SER A 645 -6.92 12.91 -21.06
CA SER A 645 -7.56 11.61 -21.27
C SER A 645 -6.66 10.44 -20.89
N ASN A 646 -5.40 10.70 -20.56
CA ASN A 646 -4.40 9.68 -20.27
C ASN A 646 -3.93 9.80 -18.82
N TYR A 647 -3.65 8.67 -18.19
CA TYR A 647 -2.97 8.62 -16.90
C TYR A 647 -1.54 9.16 -17.06
N GLU A 648 -1.15 10.11 -16.23
CA GLU A 648 0.17 10.75 -16.32
C GLU A 648 1.25 10.10 -15.44
N GLY A 649 0.91 9.07 -14.71
CA GLY A 649 1.87 8.29 -13.92
C GLY A 649 1.21 7.04 -13.38
N VAL A 650 1.66 5.89 -13.84
CA VAL A 650 1.36 4.59 -13.24
C VAL A 650 2.64 4.10 -12.58
N ASN A 651 2.57 3.75 -11.31
CA ASN A 651 3.73 3.36 -10.52
C ASN A 651 3.41 2.06 -9.79
N LEU A 652 4.13 1.00 -10.15
CA LEU A 652 4.07 -0.26 -9.42
C LEU A 652 4.88 -0.11 -8.12
N GLN A 653 4.21 -0.01 -6.98
CA GLN A 653 4.85 0.16 -5.68
C GLN A 653 5.33 -1.15 -5.09
N GLN A 654 4.60 -2.23 -5.33
CA GLN A 654 4.91 -3.56 -4.80
C GLN A 654 4.39 -4.63 -5.75
N ARG A 655 5.22 -5.61 -6.09
CA ARG A 655 4.81 -6.78 -6.86
C ARG A 655 4.22 -7.84 -5.96
N SER A 656 3.21 -8.52 -6.46
CA SER A 656 2.63 -9.69 -5.79
C SER A 656 3.62 -10.84 -5.75
N SER A 657 3.68 -11.55 -4.62
CA SER A 657 4.38 -12.84 -4.51
C SER A 657 3.75 -13.93 -5.37
N LEU A 658 2.54 -13.72 -5.87
CA LEU A 658 1.74 -14.67 -6.66
C LEU A 658 1.48 -14.18 -8.09
N MET A 659 2.27 -13.35 -8.70
CA MET A 659 2.16 -12.79 -10.06
C MET A 659 0.72 -12.77 -10.60
N LEU A 660 -0.01 -11.68 -10.41
CA LEU A 660 -1.43 -11.66 -10.66
C LEU A 660 -1.89 -11.22 -12.00
N LEU A 661 -1.37 -10.14 -12.37
CA LEU A 661 -1.58 -9.55 -13.66
C LEU A 661 -0.23 -9.71 -14.34
N GLY A 662 -0.15 -10.38 -15.43
CA GLY A 662 1.07 -10.44 -16.21
C GLY A 662 1.59 -9.02 -16.43
N GLU A 663 2.85 -8.87 -16.74
CA GLU A 663 3.48 -7.60 -17.09
C GLU A 663 2.68 -6.82 -18.13
N ASP A 664 1.95 -7.52 -18.97
CA ASP A 664 1.04 -7.01 -19.99
C ASP A 664 -0.13 -6.17 -19.43
N ALA A 665 -0.71 -6.53 -18.28
CA ALA A 665 -1.86 -5.80 -17.75
C ALA A 665 -1.53 -4.41 -17.17
N VAL A 666 -0.32 -4.20 -16.70
CA VAL A 666 0.15 -2.86 -16.26
C VAL A 666 0.55 -2.02 -17.47
N MET A 667 0.98 -2.66 -18.57
CA MET A 667 1.36 -1.98 -19.80
C MET A 667 0.14 -1.65 -20.68
N ASP A 668 -0.89 -2.50 -20.71
CA ASP A 668 -2.15 -2.25 -21.43
C ASP A 668 -2.93 -1.04 -20.89
N TRP A 669 -2.71 -0.67 -19.63
CA TRP A 669 -3.28 0.55 -19.05
C TRP A 669 -2.67 1.85 -19.61
N GLN A 670 -1.57 1.76 -20.33
CA GLN A 670 -0.94 2.91 -20.98
C GLN A 670 -1.44 3.16 -22.40
N ASP A 671 -2.09 2.18 -23.03
CA ASP A 671 -2.52 2.21 -24.43
C ASP A 671 -4.04 2.40 -24.63
N ASP A 672 -4.87 2.26 -23.60
CA ASP A 672 -6.30 2.53 -23.60
C ASP A 672 -6.60 3.88 -22.87
#